data_60c7a20a4fe07738b34fb9601f600fd9
#
_entry.id   60c7a20a4fe07738b34fb9601f600fd9
#
_cell.length_a   1.000
_cell.length_b   1.000
_cell.length_c   1.000
_cell.angle_alpha   90.00
_cell.angle_beta   90.00
_cell.angle_gamma   90.00
#
_symmetry.space_group_name_H-M   'P 1'
#
loop_
_entity.id
_entity.type
_entity.pdbx_description
1 polymer ?
#
loop_
_entity_poly.entity_id
_entity_poly.type
_entity_poly.pdbx_seq_one_letter_code
_entity_poly.pdbx_strand_id
1 'polypeptide(L)'
;MRAQEFATELDRSGSLDDDRRHGDRIVPTGANGTTGTGGSGSWPDPDLSLLGTGRRSPPAFPLHLLGPWAGWCERKAKGASAPVDYVAVALLASVGAAIANVRWPQAGTAWSEPPVLWCAEVGPPSSSKSPSMDAAFNLVRFAEDRMADGFEHVQQEHATAKQACEARIEAWKVEVKTAVKNGDPPPALPADAQEPPAPVRPRIRVADATVEALGALAAGLPRGLLLVRDELAGWLGAFDKYGGGGSDRAFAIEMYGGRAYVVDRMKNPEPLRIRHLSIGVLGGVQPDKLEMILNGPDDGLASRLLWAWPETKPEFNLARGAQDDGPMQRAFARLTDLLQFHDEFGHPEPVIVPLARDAEDRLEEFARDIVGRCHMASGLLAGTLGKARGHCLRLSAVLEYLWWCGGTEESEPKAISPDAVTAAADLLNAYFLPMAERVFGDAVIPVAERRGMLLAQHPRQNRVTEFNAREVRRQIGGMLREAADMDAACKQLVEAGLIRPRFTRAGEVKGRKSQSYEVNPEVVATRPFVENPIPEKMGTPVPVVLIALKTELTAQMAQTAQGGKIFSDAQEVGRGFEEMIGEFGLEDMFRLSEIAGFKVRQRYVEMGPAERALFHKHYGVGVLVGARPEPRRKCKIREPVRASRTSGTGCPSTTRAWVTRPAQ
;
A
#
# COMPACT_ATOMS: atom_id res chain seq x y z
N MET A 1 39.75 -12.23 -39.09
CA MET A 1 40.26 -13.60 -39.22
C MET A 1 40.43 -14.17 -37.84
N ARG A 2 39.84 -15.29 -37.53
CA ARG A 2 39.65 -16.03 -36.25
C ARG A 2 38.35 -15.65 -35.48
N ALA A 3 37.25 -16.11 -36.00
CA ALA A 3 36.02 -16.40 -35.29
C ALA A 3 35.13 -17.27 -36.20
N GLN A 4 35.61 -18.41 -36.64
CA GLN A 4 34.91 -19.43 -37.41
C GLN A 4 35.67 -20.75 -37.26
N GLU A 5 35.57 -21.40 -36.12
CA GLU A 5 36.00 -22.78 -35.88
C GLU A 5 35.54 -23.12 -34.45
N PHE A 6 34.27 -23.43 -34.27
CA PHE A 6 33.71 -24.23 -33.15
C PHE A 6 32.23 -24.47 -33.37
N ALA A 7 31.88 -24.98 -34.52
CA ALA A 7 30.54 -25.49 -34.79
C ALA A 7 30.58 -26.58 -35.87
N THR A 8 31.22 -27.71 -35.54
CA THR A 8 31.10 -28.97 -36.31
C THR A 8 31.81 -30.10 -35.57
N GLU A 9 31.11 -30.62 -34.55
CA GLU A 9 31.36 -31.95 -34.03
C GLU A 9 30.29 -32.31 -33.01
N LEU A 10 29.17 -32.81 -33.50
CA LEU A 10 28.18 -33.67 -32.77
C LEU A 10 27.00 -33.96 -33.71
N ASP A 11 27.33 -34.57 -34.86
CA ASP A 11 26.31 -35.22 -35.66
C ASP A 11 26.99 -36.45 -36.34
N ARG A 12 27.07 -37.55 -35.67
CA ARG A 12 27.30 -38.91 -36.23
C ARG A 12 27.38 -39.96 -35.13
N SER A 13 26.34 -40.73 -35.08
CA SER A 13 26.21 -42.13 -34.65
C SER A 13 24.90 -42.29 -33.89
N GLY A 14 23.93 -43.03 -34.25
CA GLY A 14 23.87 -44.11 -35.19
C GLY A 14 22.67 -44.92 -34.72
N SER A 15 21.72 -45.15 -35.60
CA SER A 15 20.60 -46.06 -35.47
C SER A 15 21.10 -47.44 -35.10
N LEU A 16 20.38 -48.15 -34.23
CA LEU A 16 20.22 -49.62 -34.25
C LEU A 16 18.92 -50.03 -33.58
N ASP A 17 18.17 -50.67 -34.36
CA ASP A 17 17.01 -51.54 -34.28
C ASP A 17 16.77 -52.35 -32.99
N ASP A 18 15.47 -52.45 -32.73
CA ASP A 18 14.65 -53.67 -32.58
C ASP A 18 15.08 -54.67 -31.52
N ASP A 19 14.28 -54.80 -30.49
CA ASP A 19 13.76 -56.13 -30.13
C ASP A 19 12.44 -56.06 -29.32
N ARG A 20 11.47 -56.78 -29.87
CA ARG A 20 10.16 -57.11 -29.29
C ARG A 20 10.37 -58.05 -28.11
N ARG A 21 9.59 -57.89 -27.03
CA ARG A 21 8.81 -58.98 -26.38
C ARG A 21 7.91 -58.43 -25.27
N HIS A 22 6.62 -58.65 -25.51
CA HIS A 22 5.59 -59.32 -24.70
C HIS A 22 5.59 -59.09 -23.18
N GLY A 23 4.45 -58.61 -22.69
CA GLY A 23 4.02 -58.84 -21.34
C GLY A 23 2.81 -58.01 -20.93
N ASP A 24 1.65 -58.57 -21.15
CA ASP A 24 0.40 -58.56 -20.41
C ASP A 24 -0.41 -57.28 -20.21
N ARG A 25 -1.41 -57.19 -21.10
CA ARG A 25 -2.70 -56.53 -20.84
C ARG A 25 -3.44 -57.33 -19.74
N ILE A 26 -3.69 -56.70 -18.61
CA ILE A 26 -4.77 -57.14 -17.72
C ILE A 26 -5.97 -56.22 -18.02
N VAL A 27 -6.95 -56.80 -18.68
CA VAL A 27 -8.31 -56.28 -18.82
C VAL A 27 -9.12 -56.83 -17.64
N PRO A 28 -9.77 -55.99 -16.83
CA PRO A 28 -10.84 -56.54 -15.99
C PRO A 28 -12.15 -56.45 -16.76
N THR A 29 -12.61 -57.57 -17.25
CA THR A 29 -14.01 -57.83 -17.57
C THR A 29 -14.82 -57.96 -16.29
N GLY A 30 -15.99 -57.32 -16.27
CA GLY A 30 -16.96 -57.61 -15.24
C GLY A 30 -18.01 -56.50 -15.05
N ALA A 31 -18.89 -56.35 -16.04
CA ALA A 31 -20.17 -55.72 -15.81
C ALA A 31 -21.07 -56.70 -15.03
N ASN A 32 -21.49 -56.32 -13.85
CA ASN A 32 -22.74 -56.84 -13.30
C ASN A 32 -23.48 -55.69 -12.63
N GLY A 33 -24.63 -55.35 -13.22
CA GLY A 33 -25.57 -54.40 -12.66
C GLY A 33 -26.12 -54.92 -11.33
N THR A 34 -26.07 -54.04 -10.37
CA THR A 34 -26.94 -54.08 -9.21
C THR A 34 -27.57 -52.73 -9.00
N THR A 35 -28.85 -52.66 -9.26
CA THR A 35 -29.74 -51.63 -8.74
C THR A 35 -29.61 -51.62 -7.21
N GLY A 36 -28.98 -50.60 -6.65
CA GLY A 36 -28.81 -50.45 -5.23
C GLY A 36 -29.04 -48.98 -4.83
N THR A 37 -30.20 -48.75 -4.29
CA THR A 37 -30.54 -47.78 -3.22
C THR A 37 -29.40 -46.93 -2.70
N GLY A 38 -29.68 -45.60 -2.57
CA GLY A 38 -28.79 -44.55 -2.07
C GLY A 38 -27.91 -44.95 -0.89
N GLY A 39 -26.67 -45.28 -1.18
CA GLY A 39 -25.64 -45.45 -0.17
C GLY A 39 -24.89 -44.16 0.02
N SER A 40 -24.78 -43.71 1.24
CA SER A 40 -23.83 -42.69 1.69
C SER A 40 -22.41 -43.23 1.49
N GLY A 41 -21.87 -43.11 0.27
CA GLY A 41 -20.47 -43.42 0.02
C GLY A 41 -19.60 -42.54 0.90
N SER A 42 -18.68 -43.16 1.63
CA SER A 42 -17.64 -42.48 2.37
C SER A 42 -16.96 -41.46 1.47
N TRP A 43 -16.75 -40.25 1.98
CA TRP A 43 -15.95 -39.26 1.30
C TRP A 43 -14.50 -39.74 1.19
N PRO A 44 -13.80 -39.48 0.09
CA PRO A 44 -12.35 -39.66 0.06
C PRO A 44 -11.69 -38.71 1.05
N ASP A 45 -10.50 -39.07 1.53
CA ASP A 45 -9.70 -38.14 2.34
C ASP A 45 -9.47 -36.85 1.55
N PRO A 46 -9.93 -35.69 2.04
CA PRO A 46 -9.84 -34.46 1.29
C PRO A 46 -8.42 -33.89 1.30
N ASP A 47 -7.96 -33.39 0.15
CA ASP A 47 -6.79 -32.52 0.10
C ASP A 47 -7.19 -31.12 0.59
N LEU A 48 -6.89 -30.85 1.86
CA LEU A 48 -7.22 -29.56 2.50
C LEU A 48 -6.29 -28.42 2.09
N SER A 49 -5.27 -28.65 1.26
CA SER A 49 -4.35 -27.60 0.79
C SER A 49 -5.10 -26.47 0.06
N LEU A 50 -6.14 -26.81 -0.71
CA LEU A 50 -6.99 -25.84 -1.39
C LEU A 50 -7.92 -25.03 -0.46
N LEU A 51 -8.07 -25.42 0.82
CA LEU A 51 -8.77 -24.64 1.83
C LEU A 51 -7.87 -23.55 2.42
N GLY A 52 -6.57 -23.71 2.33
CA GLY A 52 -5.62 -22.65 2.63
C GLY A 52 -5.71 -21.56 1.58
N THR A 53 -5.43 -20.33 1.95
CA THR A 53 -5.32 -19.24 0.96
C THR A 53 -4.05 -19.40 0.12
N GLY A 54 -3.16 -20.33 0.44
CA GLY A 54 -1.79 -20.44 -0.12
C GLY A 54 -0.94 -19.20 0.14
N ARG A 55 -1.59 -18.16 0.64
CA ARG A 55 -1.05 -16.83 0.84
C ARG A 55 -0.66 -16.66 2.30
N ARG A 56 0.56 -16.21 2.54
CA ARG A 56 1.03 -15.87 3.88
C ARG A 56 0.13 -14.79 4.51
N SER A 57 -0.22 -14.94 5.80
CA SER A 57 -0.95 -13.90 6.52
C SER A 57 -0.16 -12.60 6.53
N PRO A 58 -0.84 -11.43 6.33
CA PRO A 58 -0.14 -10.17 6.35
C PRO A 58 0.33 -9.82 7.76
N PRO A 59 1.54 -9.30 7.92
CA PRO A 59 1.94 -8.72 9.19
C PRO A 59 1.13 -7.46 9.47
N ALA A 60 0.94 -7.13 10.74
CA ALA A 60 0.38 -5.85 11.14
C ALA A 60 1.38 -4.73 10.84
N PHE A 61 0.90 -3.60 10.31
CA PHE A 61 1.77 -2.43 10.11
C PHE A 61 2.28 -1.90 11.47
N PRO A 62 3.59 -1.74 11.69
CA PRO A 62 4.16 -1.27 12.95
C PRO A 62 4.00 0.25 13.09
N LEU A 63 2.78 0.70 13.34
CA LEU A 63 2.35 2.08 13.26
C LEU A 63 3.11 3.01 14.23
N HIS A 64 3.59 2.49 15.37
CA HIS A 64 4.38 3.23 16.34
C HIS A 64 5.68 3.80 15.74
N LEU A 65 6.22 3.18 14.68
CA LEU A 65 7.41 3.66 13.99
C LEU A 65 7.19 4.99 13.24
N LEU A 66 5.94 5.38 13.01
CA LEU A 66 5.63 6.68 12.40
C LEU A 66 5.66 7.85 13.41
N GLY A 67 5.93 7.58 14.68
CA GLY A 67 6.03 8.60 15.72
C GLY A 67 4.76 9.47 15.83
N PRO A 68 4.89 10.82 15.78
CA PRO A 68 3.76 11.75 15.91
C PRO A 68 2.61 11.54 14.91
N TRP A 69 2.89 10.84 13.80
CA TRP A 69 1.93 10.63 12.71
C TRP A 69 1.04 9.39 12.90
N ALA A 70 1.39 8.50 13.83
CA ALA A 70 0.67 7.24 14.06
C ALA A 70 -0.84 7.46 14.27
N GLY A 71 -1.21 8.31 15.22
CA GLY A 71 -2.61 8.61 15.52
C GLY A 71 -3.37 9.29 14.38
N TRP A 72 -2.68 10.09 13.55
CA TRP A 72 -3.29 10.65 12.35
C TRP A 72 -3.61 9.57 11.32
N CYS A 73 -2.67 8.65 11.05
CA CYS A 73 -2.89 7.51 10.15
C CYS A 73 -4.08 6.65 10.59
N GLU A 74 -4.18 6.32 11.88
CA GLU A 74 -5.31 5.55 12.43
C GLU A 74 -6.66 6.26 12.19
N ARG A 75 -6.73 7.56 12.51
CA ARG A 75 -7.96 8.34 12.32
C ARG A 75 -8.38 8.39 10.84
N LYS A 76 -7.40 8.61 9.93
CA LYS A 76 -7.67 8.68 8.49
C LYS A 76 -8.11 7.33 7.93
N ALA A 77 -7.44 6.25 8.30
CA ALA A 77 -7.82 4.89 7.92
C ALA A 77 -9.22 4.54 8.40
N LYS A 78 -9.54 4.86 9.66
CA LYS A 78 -10.88 4.64 10.21
C LYS A 78 -11.93 5.45 9.44
N GLY A 79 -11.65 6.71 9.12
CA GLY A 79 -12.56 7.58 8.35
C GLY A 79 -12.79 7.10 6.92
N ALA A 80 -11.78 6.50 6.30
CA ALA A 80 -11.84 5.91 4.97
C ALA A 80 -12.40 4.48 4.96
N SER A 81 -12.69 3.89 6.12
CA SER A 81 -13.03 2.46 6.26
C SER A 81 -11.99 1.56 5.59
N ALA A 82 -10.72 1.86 5.82
CA ALA A 82 -9.58 1.25 5.16
C ALA A 82 -8.58 0.64 6.14
N PRO A 83 -7.75 -0.31 5.70
CA PRO A 83 -6.56 -0.69 6.44
C PRO A 83 -5.64 0.52 6.65
N VAL A 84 -5.02 0.61 7.82
CA VAL A 84 -4.11 1.71 8.15
C VAL A 84 -2.84 1.68 7.30
N ASP A 85 -2.48 0.52 6.80
CA ASP A 85 -1.36 0.24 5.92
C ASP A 85 -1.33 1.17 4.70
N TYR A 86 -2.47 1.33 4.03
CA TYR A 86 -2.55 2.19 2.84
C TYR A 86 -2.28 3.65 3.17
N VAL A 87 -2.88 4.18 4.25
CA VAL A 87 -2.63 5.57 4.67
C VAL A 87 -1.17 5.79 5.06
N ALA A 88 -0.59 4.83 5.79
CA ALA A 88 0.79 4.88 6.26
C ALA A 88 1.79 4.86 5.09
N VAL A 89 1.57 3.96 4.13
CA VAL A 89 2.43 3.83 2.94
C VAL A 89 2.31 5.04 2.02
N ALA A 90 1.09 5.58 1.84
CA ALA A 90 0.88 6.80 1.07
C ALA A 90 1.56 8.02 1.74
N LEU A 91 1.54 8.11 3.07
CA LEU A 91 2.26 9.15 3.82
C LEU A 91 3.77 9.03 3.60
N LEU A 92 4.36 7.84 3.78
CA LEU A 92 5.79 7.61 3.59
C LEU A 92 6.25 7.96 2.17
N ALA A 93 5.50 7.54 1.15
CA ALA A 93 5.80 7.88 -0.24
C ALA A 93 5.72 9.40 -0.49
N SER A 94 4.75 10.09 0.11
CA SER A 94 4.58 11.54 -0.01
C SER A 94 5.71 12.31 0.67
N VAL A 95 6.15 11.87 1.85
CA VAL A 95 7.31 12.47 2.56
C VAL A 95 8.58 12.28 1.75
N GLY A 96 8.84 11.04 1.26
CA GLY A 96 10.01 10.77 0.42
C GLY A 96 10.06 11.66 -0.84
N ALA A 97 8.92 11.92 -1.45
CA ALA A 97 8.84 12.81 -2.60
C ALA A 97 9.02 14.29 -2.23
N ALA A 98 8.54 14.73 -1.06
CA ALA A 98 8.67 16.11 -0.61
C ALA A 98 10.13 16.52 -0.36
N ILE A 99 10.97 15.56 0.07
CA ILE A 99 12.40 15.79 0.33
C ILE A 99 13.34 15.25 -0.77
N ALA A 100 12.81 14.67 -1.83
CA ALA A 100 13.49 13.86 -2.86
C ALA A 100 14.88 14.37 -3.29
N ASN A 101 14.96 15.53 -3.96
CA ASN A 101 16.23 16.13 -4.37
C ASN A 101 16.64 17.33 -3.49
N VAL A 102 16.08 17.40 -2.28
CA VAL A 102 16.37 18.46 -1.32
C VAL A 102 17.30 17.97 -0.21
N ARG A 103 17.12 16.73 0.24
CA ARG A 103 17.91 16.09 1.31
C ARG A 103 18.18 14.64 0.97
N TRP A 104 19.46 14.29 0.78
CA TRP A 104 19.88 12.90 0.51
C TRP A 104 20.62 12.31 1.70
N PRO A 105 20.18 11.18 2.25
CA PRO A 105 20.94 10.45 3.27
C PRO A 105 22.24 9.91 2.66
N GLN A 106 23.31 9.97 3.42
CA GLN A 106 24.60 9.40 3.05
C GLN A 106 25.14 8.48 4.13
N ALA A 107 25.46 7.25 3.75
CA ALA A 107 26.18 6.29 4.57
C ALA A 107 27.66 6.26 4.16
N GLY A 108 28.55 6.34 5.15
CA GLY A 108 29.97 6.45 4.91
C GLY A 108 30.32 7.71 4.09
N THR A 109 31.32 7.60 3.25
CA THR A 109 31.86 8.75 2.50
C THR A 109 31.33 8.93 1.09
N ALA A 110 30.61 7.93 0.54
CA ALA A 110 30.30 7.92 -0.89
C ALA A 110 28.93 7.33 -1.25
N TRP A 111 28.22 6.67 -0.34
CA TRP A 111 26.94 6.07 -0.67
C TRP A 111 25.79 6.96 -0.23
N SER A 112 25.17 7.61 -1.19
CA SER A 112 23.97 8.41 -1.00
C SER A 112 22.84 7.92 -1.91
N GLU A 113 21.61 8.09 -1.46
CA GLU A 113 20.39 7.67 -2.17
C GLU A 113 19.33 8.78 -2.12
N PRO A 114 18.59 9.05 -3.20
CA PRO A 114 17.43 9.91 -3.12
C PRO A 114 16.36 9.24 -2.26
N PRO A 115 15.70 9.91 -1.31
CA PRO A 115 14.74 9.30 -0.40
C PRO A 115 13.38 8.95 -1.04
N VAL A 116 13.28 8.97 -2.37
CA VAL A 116 12.05 8.56 -3.07
C VAL A 116 11.74 7.09 -2.84
N LEU A 117 10.47 6.79 -2.60
CA LEU A 117 9.97 5.44 -2.40
C LEU A 117 9.04 5.04 -3.57
N TRP A 118 9.08 3.77 -3.92
CA TRP A 118 8.13 3.16 -4.83
C TRP A 118 7.23 2.23 -4.05
N CYS A 119 5.94 2.54 -3.99
CA CYS A 119 4.98 1.86 -3.15
C CYS A 119 3.81 1.33 -3.97
N ALA A 120 3.40 0.09 -3.68
CA ALA A 120 2.26 -0.56 -4.32
C ALA A 120 1.25 -1.04 -3.26
N GLU A 121 0.04 -0.52 -3.33
CA GLU A 121 -1.08 -0.89 -2.47
C GLU A 121 -1.92 -1.97 -3.14
N VAL A 122 -1.80 -3.21 -2.67
CA VAL A 122 -2.50 -4.35 -3.23
C VAL A 122 -3.82 -4.58 -2.50
N GLY A 123 -4.90 -4.66 -3.25
CA GLY A 123 -6.22 -4.95 -2.68
C GLY A 123 -7.29 -5.10 -3.77
N PRO A 124 -8.39 -5.83 -3.47
CA PRO A 124 -9.50 -5.99 -4.40
C PRO A 124 -10.14 -4.64 -4.75
N PRO A 125 -10.97 -4.58 -5.78
CA PRO A 125 -11.84 -3.42 -6.00
C PRO A 125 -12.63 -3.09 -4.72
N SER A 126 -12.83 -1.80 -4.46
CA SER A 126 -13.57 -1.31 -3.28
C SER A 126 -12.89 -1.59 -1.92
N SER A 127 -11.57 -1.84 -1.89
CA SER A 127 -10.80 -1.98 -0.64
C SER A 127 -10.34 -0.64 -0.04
N SER A 128 -10.91 0.46 -0.46
CA SER A 128 -10.63 1.82 0.03
C SER A 128 -9.18 2.32 -0.18
N LYS A 129 -8.46 1.81 -1.20
CA LYS A 129 -7.11 2.29 -1.55
C LYS A 129 -7.12 3.78 -1.88
N SER A 130 -7.91 4.21 -2.87
CA SER A 130 -7.96 5.60 -3.32
C SER A 130 -8.35 6.58 -2.18
N PRO A 131 -9.38 6.34 -1.35
CA PRO A 131 -9.67 7.20 -0.20
C PRO A 131 -8.52 7.26 0.83
N SER A 132 -7.71 6.21 0.96
CA SER A 132 -6.55 6.18 1.85
C SER A 132 -5.42 7.03 1.30
N MET A 133 -5.12 6.91 0.01
CA MET A 133 -4.15 7.78 -0.68
C MET A 133 -4.56 9.25 -0.61
N ASP A 134 -5.86 9.56 -0.77
CA ASP A 134 -6.38 10.93 -0.70
C ASP A 134 -6.10 11.61 0.64
N ALA A 135 -6.01 10.86 1.74
CA ALA A 135 -5.62 11.41 3.03
C ALA A 135 -4.22 12.06 2.98
N ALA A 136 -3.22 11.35 2.42
CA ALA A 136 -1.87 11.88 2.22
C ALA A 136 -1.85 12.97 1.14
N PHE A 137 -2.62 12.83 0.06
CA PHE A 137 -2.67 13.82 -1.02
C PHE A 137 -3.28 15.15 -0.58
N ASN A 138 -4.14 15.17 0.44
CA ASN A 138 -4.63 16.41 1.02
C ASN A 138 -3.51 17.20 1.72
N LEU A 139 -2.53 16.52 2.33
CA LEU A 139 -1.33 17.17 2.88
C LEU A 139 -0.44 17.71 1.75
N VAL A 140 -0.20 16.89 0.71
CA VAL A 140 0.60 17.28 -0.47
C VAL A 140 -0.04 18.49 -1.16
N ARG A 141 -1.36 18.48 -1.40
CA ARG A 141 -2.06 19.59 -2.04
C ARG A 141 -1.91 20.90 -1.26
N PHE A 142 -2.08 20.84 0.06
CA PHE A 142 -1.88 22.02 0.91
C PHE A 142 -0.45 22.58 0.78
N ALA A 143 0.55 21.71 0.72
CA ALA A 143 1.94 22.11 0.53
C ALA A 143 2.18 22.67 -0.89
N GLU A 144 1.62 22.05 -1.93
CA GLU A 144 1.70 22.52 -3.33
C GLU A 144 1.07 23.89 -3.52
N ASP A 145 -0.09 24.15 -2.87
CA ASP A 145 -0.75 25.45 -2.93
C ASP A 145 0.16 26.55 -2.32
N ARG A 146 0.87 26.24 -1.22
CA ARG A 146 1.86 27.15 -0.63
C ARG A 146 3.09 27.35 -1.53
N MET A 147 3.61 26.26 -2.12
CA MET A 147 4.75 26.36 -3.06
C MET A 147 4.42 27.19 -4.30
N ALA A 148 3.16 27.19 -4.71
CA ALA A 148 2.68 27.93 -5.87
C ALA A 148 2.19 29.36 -5.53
N ASP A 149 2.35 29.79 -4.29
CA ASP A 149 2.02 31.16 -3.92
C ASP A 149 2.85 32.16 -4.74
N GLY A 150 2.18 33.15 -5.31
CA GLY A 150 2.82 34.14 -6.22
C GLY A 150 3.11 33.62 -7.64
N PHE A 151 2.82 32.36 -7.99
CA PHE A 151 3.12 31.83 -9.32
C PHE A 151 2.38 32.56 -10.45
N GLU A 152 1.19 33.07 -10.20
CA GLU A 152 0.45 33.89 -11.18
C GLU A 152 1.25 35.17 -11.58
N HIS A 153 1.94 35.77 -10.61
CA HIS A 153 2.82 36.92 -10.90
C HIS A 153 3.99 36.50 -11.79
N VAL A 154 4.65 35.41 -11.49
CA VAL A 154 5.73 34.85 -12.32
C VAL A 154 5.26 34.54 -13.75
N GLN A 155 4.02 34.06 -13.92
CA GLN A 155 3.43 33.86 -15.25
C GLN A 155 3.20 35.14 -16.00
N GLN A 156 2.73 36.22 -15.30
CA GLN A 156 2.53 37.55 -15.91
C GLN A 156 3.86 38.16 -16.31
N GLU A 157 4.88 38.09 -15.46
CA GLU A 157 6.23 38.56 -15.79
C GLU A 157 6.80 37.83 -17.01
N HIS A 158 6.68 36.49 -17.05
CA HIS A 158 7.09 35.70 -18.19
C HIS A 158 6.35 36.10 -19.48
N ALA A 159 5.01 36.27 -19.40
CA ALA A 159 4.22 36.68 -20.55
C ALA A 159 4.67 38.05 -21.10
N THR A 160 5.00 38.97 -20.19
CA THR A 160 5.52 40.30 -20.55
C THR A 160 6.91 40.20 -21.18
N ALA A 161 7.81 39.39 -20.60
CA ALA A 161 9.16 39.15 -21.13
C ALA A 161 9.10 38.46 -22.51
N LYS A 162 8.20 37.48 -22.69
CA LYS A 162 7.96 36.83 -23.97
C LYS A 162 7.50 37.80 -25.04
N GLN A 163 6.55 38.71 -24.76
CA GLN A 163 6.10 39.74 -25.71
C GLN A 163 7.24 40.69 -26.06
N ALA A 164 8.06 41.07 -25.09
CA ALA A 164 9.24 41.92 -25.35
C ALA A 164 10.25 41.22 -26.26
N CYS A 165 10.50 39.91 -26.01
CA CYS A 165 11.37 39.08 -26.84
C CYS A 165 10.83 38.96 -28.28
N GLU A 166 9.54 38.69 -28.44
CA GLU A 166 8.88 38.62 -29.76
C GLU A 166 9.04 39.95 -30.54
N ALA A 167 8.84 41.10 -29.89
CA ALA A 167 9.03 42.41 -30.49
C ALA A 167 10.49 42.61 -30.93
N ARG A 168 11.46 42.20 -30.13
CA ARG A 168 12.91 42.25 -30.47
C ARG A 168 13.25 41.36 -31.67
N ILE A 169 12.72 40.15 -31.71
CA ILE A 169 12.89 39.26 -32.85
C ILE A 169 12.33 39.86 -34.13
N GLU A 170 11.17 40.51 -34.08
CA GLU A 170 10.58 41.14 -35.25
C GLU A 170 11.44 42.36 -35.71
N ALA A 171 11.93 43.20 -34.79
CA ALA A 171 12.84 44.30 -35.09
C ALA A 171 14.13 43.77 -35.77
N TRP A 172 14.76 42.74 -35.19
CA TRP A 172 15.95 42.09 -35.75
C TRP A 172 15.70 41.52 -37.16
N LYS A 173 14.55 40.87 -37.41
CA LYS A 173 14.21 40.39 -38.75
C LYS A 173 14.17 41.53 -39.80
N VAL A 174 13.75 42.72 -39.41
CA VAL A 174 13.75 43.90 -40.29
C VAL A 174 15.20 44.34 -40.57
N GLU A 175 16.05 44.38 -39.56
CA GLU A 175 17.47 44.72 -39.69
C GLU A 175 18.20 43.75 -40.61
N VAL A 176 17.99 42.44 -40.40
CA VAL A 176 18.53 41.38 -41.26
C VAL A 176 18.13 41.55 -42.72
N LYS A 177 16.82 41.78 -42.98
CA LYS A 177 16.31 42.05 -44.35
C LYS A 177 16.96 43.25 -44.97
N THR A 178 17.19 44.31 -44.20
CA THR A 178 17.80 45.54 -44.67
C THR A 178 19.28 45.31 -45.00
N ALA A 179 20.02 44.64 -44.12
CA ALA A 179 21.45 44.31 -44.34
C ALA A 179 21.63 43.43 -45.60
N VAL A 180 20.82 42.36 -45.74
CA VAL A 180 20.85 41.52 -46.93
C VAL A 180 20.55 42.29 -48.22
N LYS A 181 19.55 43.22 -48.19
CA LYS A 181 19.25 44.07 -49.35
C LYS A 181 20.37 44.98 -49.74
N ASN A 182 21.16 45.45 -48.77
CA ASN A 182 22.28 46.36 -49.01
C ASN A 182 23.58 45.60 -49.33
N GLY A 183 23.60 44.28 -49.25
CA GLY A 183 24.81 43.46 -49.41
C GLY A 183 25.73 43.41 -48.18
N ASP A 184 25.23 43.88 -47.03
CA ASP A 184 25.93 43.86 -45.77
C ASP A 184 25.75 42.52 -45.05
N PRO A 185 26.71 42.11 -44.20
CA PRO A 185 26.54 40.92 -43.37
C PRO A 185 25.36 41.08 -42.40
N PRO A 186 24.48 40.07 -42.29
CA PRO A 186 23.30 40.16 -41.38
C PRO A 186 23.76 40.25 -39.91
N PRO A 187 23.12 41.12 -39.08
CA PRO A 187 23.44 41.22 -37.67
C PRO A 187 23.11 39.91 -36.91
N ALA A 188 23.93 39.57 -35.93
CA ALA A 188 23.62 38.47 -35.02
C ALA A 188 22.33 38.73 -34.24
N LEU A 189 21.65 37.65 -33.85
CA LEU A 189 20.47 37.74 -32.99
C LEU A 189 20.86 38.40 -31.64
N PRO A 190 20.19 39.50 -31.22
CA PRO A 190 20.47 40.15 -29.94
C PRO A 190 20.24 39.19 -28.76
N ALA A 191 21.04 39.29 -27.70
CA ALA A 191 20.95 38.43 -26.53
C ALA A 191 19.59 38.53 -25.82
N ASP A 192 18.96 39.71 -25.88
CA ASP A 192 17.62 39.97 -25.32
C ASP A 192 16.46 39.52 -26.23
N ALA A 193 16.77 38.94 -27.38
CA ALA A 193 15.82 38.32 -28.29
C ALA A 193 15.75 36.79 -28.08
N GLN A 194 16.32 36.27 -26.99
CA GLN A 194 16.14 34.85 -26.61
C GLN A 194 14.86 34.71 -25.80
N GLU A 195 13.98 33.76 -26.22
CA GLU A 195 12.74 33.49 -25.49
C GLU A 195 13.07 32.95 -24.10
N PRO A 196 12.54 33.57 -23.02
CA PRO A 196 12.77 33.09 -21.68
C PRO A 196 12.09 31.73 -21.48
N PRO A 197 12.69 30.82 -20.68
CA PRO A 197 12.10 29.52 -20.42
C PRO A 197 10.73 29.68 -19.73
N ALA A 198 9.73 28.91 -20.19
CA ALA A 198 8.40 28.95 -19.61
C ALA A 198 8.44 28.47 -18.15
N PRO A 199 7.88 29.23 -17.19
CA PRO A 199 7.85 28.82 -15.80
C PRO A 199 6.94 27.60 -15.61
N VAL A 200 7.39 26.64 -14.82
CA VAL A 200 6.64 25.45 -14.47
C VAL A 200 6.02 25.64 -13.07
N ARG A 201 4.70 25.46 -12.95
CA ARG A 201 4.02 25.58 -11.66
C ARG A 201 4.63 24.59 -10.66
N PRO A 202 5.09 25.04 -9.49
CA PRO A 202 5.61 24.17 -8.44
C PRO A 202 4.57 23.14 -8.01
N ARG A 203 4.96 21.88 -8.02
CA ARG A 203 4.15 20.75 -7.55
C ARG A 203 5.03 19.55 -7.26
N ILE A 204 4.50 18.62 -6.47
CA ILE A 204 5.13 17.34 -6.12
C ILE A 204 4.45 16.20 -6.88
N ARG A 205 3.10 16.23 -6.91
CA ARG A 205 2.29 15.13 -7.44
C ARG A 205 2.04 15.25 -8.94
N VAL A 206 2.20 14.11 -9.63
CA VAL A 206 1.85 13.93 -11.04
C VAL A 206 0.99 12.68 -11.15
N ALA A 207 -0.21 12.77 -11.74
CA ALA A 207 -1.13 11.64 -11.85
C ALA A 207 -1.06 10.97 -13.23
N ASP A 208 -1.23 11.77 -14.30
CA ASP A 208 -1.25 11.25 -15.67
C ASP A 208 -0.19 11.95 -16.52
N ALA A 209 0.87 11.22 -16.85
CA ALA A 209 1.96 11.73 -17.67
C ALA A 209 2.60 10.59 -18.46
N THR A 210 2.98 10.89 -19.69
CA THR A 210 3.87 10.02 -20.48
C THR A 210 5.31 10.14 -19.95
N VAL A 211 6.18 9.23 -20.36
CA VAL A 211 7.61 9.27 -19.99
C VAL A 211 8.26 10.57 -20.41
N GLU A 212 7.95 11.09 -21.61
CA GLU A 212 8.45 12.38 -22.09
C GLU A 212 7.98 13.56 -21.21
N ALA A 213 6.70 13.54 -20.83
CA ALA A 213 6.14 14.57 -19.95
C ALA A 213 6.77 14.49 -18.55
N LEU A 214 7.03 13.29 -18.02
CA LEU A 214 7.76 13.11 -16.75
C LEU A 214 9.17 13.66 -16.83
N GLY A 215 9.89 13.41 -17.94
CA GLY A 215 11.21 13.96 -18.17
C GLY A 215 11.20 15.49 -18.18
N ALA A 216 10.28 16.11 -18.92
CA ALA A 216 10.13 17.56 -18.98
C ALA A 216 9.78 18.16 -17.61
N LEU A 217 8.87 17.51 -16.86
CA LEU A 217 8.51 17.92 -15.51
C LEU A 217 9.68 17.81 -14.54
N ALA A 218 10.47 16.70 -14.59
CA ALA A 218 11.63 16.52 -13.73
C ALA A 218 12.73 17.55 -13.99
N ALA A 219 12.90 18.00 -15.23
CA ALA A 219 13.84 19.09 -15.58
C ALA A 219 13.37 20.45 -15.06
N GLY A 220 12.04 20.72 -15.12
CA GLY A 220 11.45 21.99 -14.66
C GLY A 220 11.14 22.04 -13.17
N LEU A 221 11.09 20.90 -12.48
CA LEU A 221 10.77 20.73 -11.06
C LEU A 221 11.87 19.98 -10.34
N PRO A 222 13.01 20.60 -10.08
CA PRO A 222 14.24 19.93 -9.63
C PRO A 222 14.14 19.32 -8.24
N ARG A 223 13.15 19.69 -7.42
CA ARG A 223 12.94 19.12 -6.07
C ARG A 223 12.57 17.64 -6.06
N GLY A 224 12.13 17.09 -7.19
CA GLY A 224 11.64 15.72 -7.32
C GLY A 224 10.13 15.65 -7.42
N LEU A 225 9.61 14.47 -7.74
CA LEU A 225 8.20 14.24 -8.03
C LEU A 225 7.67 12.97 -7.38
N LEU A 226 6.36 12.87 -7.24
CA LEU A 226 5.60 11.67 -6.92
C LEU A 226 4.65 11.34 -8.07
N LEU A 227 4.94 10.27 -8.80
CA LEU A 227 4.00 9.70 -9.77
C LEU A 227 2.95 8.87 -9.04
N VAL A 228 1.69 9.25 -9.21
CA VAL A 228 0.55 8.56 -8.60
C VAL A 228 -0.26 7.85 -9.68
N ARG A 229 -0.56 6.57 -9.48
CA ARG A 229 -1.39 5.78 -10.39
C ARG A 229 -2.45 5.01 -9.61
N ASP A 230 -3.71 5.29 -9.85
CA ASP A 230 -4.81 4.55 -9.23
C ASP A 230 -4.78 3.05 -9.63
N GLU A 231 -4.36 2.77 -10.89
CA GLU A 231 -4.11 1.42 -11.40
C GLU A 231 -2.66 1.33 -11.92
N LEU A 232 -1.74 0.89 -11.06
CA LEU A 232 -0.31 0.81 -11.36
C LEU A 232 0.02 -0.26 -12.41
N ALA A 233 -0.74 -1.36 -12.42
CA ALA A 233 -0.52 -2.44 -13.38
C ALA A 233 -0.74 -1.97 -14.83
N GLY A 234 -1.71 -1.07 -15.05
CA GLY A 234 -1.96 -0.48 -16.37
C GLY A 234 -0.81 0.38 -16.86
N TRP A 235 -0.19 1.15 -15.97
CA TRP A 235 0.98 1.97 -16.29
C TRP A 235 2.22 1.11 -16.59
N LEU A 236 2.51 0.11 -15.78
CA LEU A 236 3.64 -0.80 -16.00
C LEU A 236 3.45 -1.65 -17.25
N GLY A 237 2.23 -2.13 -17.52
CA GLY A 237 1.91 -2.90 -18.72
C GLY A 237 1.89 -2.06 -20.01
N ALA A 238 1.88 -0.73 -19.92
CA ALA A 238 1.96 0.13 -21.11
C ALA A 238 3.38 0.14 -21.72
N PHE A 239 4.41 -0.12 -20.92
CA PHE A 239 5.80 -0.16 -21.41
C PHE A 239 6.05 -1.27 -22.46
N ASP A 240 5.26 -2.34 -22.44
CA ASP A 240 5.45 -3.49 -23.33
C ASP A 240 4.57 -3.44 -24.58
N LYS A 241 3.59 -2.50 -24.65
CA LYS A 241 2.57 -2.48 -25.74
C LYS A 241 2.98 -1.75 -27.02
N TYR A 242 3.87 -0.79 -26.94
CA TYR A 242 4.28 0.02 -28.07
C TYR A 242 5.73 -0.31 -28.43
N GLY A 243 6.02 -0.69 -29.65
CA GLY A 243 7.31 -1.22 -30.17
C GLY A 243 8.59 -0.44 -29.85
N GLY A 244 8.59 0.52 -28.93
CA GLY A 244 9.69 1.22 -28.28
C GLY A 244 9.82 0.93 -26.80
N GLY A 245 9.11 -0.08 -26.29
CA GLY A 245 8.93 -0.36 -24.86
C GLY A 245 10.19 -0.46 -24.00
N GLY A 246 11.31 -0.81 -24.58
CA GLY A 246 12.60 -0.88 -23.86
C GLY A 246 13.09 0.46 -23.32
N SER A 247 12.85 1.58 -24.03
CA SER A 247 13.29 2.91 -23.61
C SER A 247 12.48 3.46 -22.44
N ASP A 248 11.15 3.25 -22.45
CA ASP A 248 10.25 3.77 -21.42
C ASP A 248 10.45 3.02 -20.09
N ARG A 249 10.65 1.71 -20.18
CA ARG A 249 10.94 0.88 -19.02
C ARG A 249 12.33 1.21 -18.44
N ALA A 250 13.33 1.45 -19.28
CA ALA A 250 14.66 1.89 -18.84
C ALA A 250 14.58 3.25 -18.12
N PHE A 251 13.87 4.22 -18.70
CA PHE A 251 13.61 5.51 -18.05
C PHE A 251 12.92 5.34 -16.69
N ALA A 252 11.89 4.49 -16.64
CA ALA A 252 11.18 4.21 -15.38
C ALA A 252 12.13 3.68 -14.30
N ILE A 253 13.06 2.79 -14.66
CA ILE A 253 14.06 2.25 -13.71
C ILE A 253 15.02 3.33 -13.23
N GLU A 254 15.46 4.25 -14.12
CA GLU A 254 16.34 5.35 -13.78
C GLU A 254 15.70 6.40 -12.87
N MET A 255 14.35 6.58 -12.94
CA MET A 255 13.61 7.49 -12.03
C MET A 255 13.83 7.19 -10.54
N TYR A 256 14.23 5.96 -10.21
CA TYR A 256 14.51 5.54 -8.83
C TYR A 256 15.90 5.99 -8.35
N GLY A 257 16.85 6.15 -9.27
CA GLY A 257 18.26 6.26 -8.94
C GLY A 257 18.76 7.67 -8.60
N GLY A 258 18.04 8.72 -8.97
CA GLY A 258 18.46 10.10 -8.74
C GLY A 258 19.66 10.55 -9.57
N ARG A 259 20.07 9.76 -10.56
CA ARG A 259 21.22 10.06 -11.42
C ARG A 259 20.88 11.14 -12.45
N ALA A 260 21.93 11.78 -12.96
CA ALA A 260 21.78 12.66 -14.12
C ALA A 260 21.27 11.86 -15.33
N TYR A 261 20.29 12.41 -16.02
CA TYR A 261 19.68 11.77 -17.18
C TYR A 261 19.53 12.77 -18.33
N VAL A 262 19.81 12.33 -19.55
CA VAL A 262 19.71 13.16 -20.75
C VAL A 262 18.72 12.54 -21.70
N VAL A 263 17.76 13.34 -22.16
CA VAL A 263 16.75 12.91 -23.13
C VAL A 263 17.05 13.57 -24.48
N ASP A 264 17.57 12.78 -25.42
CA ASP A 264 17.80 13.21 -26.80
C ASP A 264 16.57 12.92 -27.64
N ARG A 265 16.03 13.94 -28.30
CA ARG A 265 14.89 13.80 -29.22
C ARG A 265 15.22 14.51 -30.53
N MET A 266 14.98 13.85 -31.66
CA MET A 266 15.23 14.42 -33.01
C MET A 266 14.52 15.76 -33.27
N LYS A 267 13.41 16.03 -32.57
CA LYS A 267 12.63 17.27 -32.74
C LYS A 267 13.15 18.44 -31.89
N ASN A 268 13.96 18.17 -30.88
CA ASN A 268 14.51 19.20 -30.01
C ASN A 268 15.98 19.43 -30.37
N PRO A 269 16.39 20.64 -30.80
CA PRO A 269 17.78 20.92 -31.15
C PRO A 269 18.74 20.80 -29.96
N GLU A 270 18.24 20.96 -28.73
CA GLU A 270 19.01 20.74 -27.50
C GLU A 270 18.44 19.58 -26.69
N PRO A 271 19.31 18.72 -26.14
CA PRO A 271 18.89 17.63 -25.27
C PRO A 271 18.32 18.17 -23.96
N LEU A 272 17.25 17.50 -23.47
CA LEU A 272 16.71 17.79 -22.16
C LEU A 272 17.62 17.18 -21.09
N ARG A 273 18.23 18.01 -20.25
CA ARG A 273 19.13 17.58 -19.18
C ARG A 273 18.43 17.61 -17.84
N ILE A 274 18.36 16.47 -17.18
CA ILE A 274 17.82 16.29 -15.83
C ILE A 274 19.01 15.97 -14.93
N ARG A 275 19.30 16.84 -13.94
CA ARG A 275 20.45 16.64 -13.06
C ARG A 275 20.25 15.48 -12.09
N HIS A 276 19.08 15.40 -11.50
CA HIS A 276 18.69 14.38 -10.53
C HIS A 276 17.33 13.83 -10.89
N LEU A 277 17.29 12.68 -11.57
CA LEU A 277 16.05 12.03 -11.94
C LEU A 277 15.53 11.21 -10.75
N SER A 278 14.78 11.86 -9.86
CA SER A 278 14.20 11.27 -8.65
C SER A 278 12.69 11.40 -8.69
N ILE A 279 12.01 10.29 -8.96
CA ILE A 279 10.54 10.25 -9.00
C ILE A 279 10.07 9.08 -8.14
N GLY A 280 9.36 9.38 -7.06
CA GLY A 280 8.64 8.40 -6.26
C GLY A 280 7.46 7.84 -7.04
N VAL A 281 7.02 6.65 -6.70
CA VAL A 281 5.85 6.00 -7.30
C VAL A 281 4.92 5.51 -6.20
N LEU A 282 3.63 5.83 -6.33
CA LEU A 282 2.58 5.31 -5.46
C LEU A 282 1.39 4.88 -6.31
N GLY A 283 0.90 3.67 -6.11
CA GLY A 283 -0.30 3.26 -6.83
C GLY A 283 -0.96 2.00 -6.33
N GLY A 284 -2.24 1.86 -6.73
CA GLY A 284 -3.05 0.71 -6.44
C GLY A 284 -2.79 -0.44 -7.41
N VAL A 285 -2.88 -1.66 -6.91
CA VAL A 285 -2.82 -2.89 -7.72
C VAL A 285 -3.95 -3.81 -7.29
N GLN A 286 -4.66 -4.37 -8.26
CA GLN A 286 -5.60 -5.44 -7.97
C GLN A 286 -4.87 -6.78 -7.91
N PRO A 287 -5.24 -7.71 -7.00
CA PRO A 287 -4.54 -9.00 -6.86
C PRO A 287 -4.48 -9.82 -8.16
N ASP A 288 -5.52 -9.76 -8.99
CA ASP A 288 -5.58 -10.43 -10.29
C ASP A 288 -4.66 -9.81 -11.36
N LYS A 289 -4.09 -8.63 -11.09
CA LYS A 289 -3.14 -7.94 -11.96
C LYS A 289 -1.68 -8.09 -11.52
N LEU A 290 -1.42 -8.70 -10.37
CA LEU A 290 -0.05 -8.92 -9.88
C LEU A 290 0.80 -9.72 -10.87
N GLU A 291 0.22 -10.75 -11.49
CA GLU A 291 0.90 -11.57 -12.47
C GLU A 291 1.48 -10.73 -13.64
N MET A 292 0.75 -9.71 -14.09
CA MET A 292 1.21 -8.81 -15.15
C MET A 292 2.47 -8.02 -14.74
N ILE A 293 2.62 -7.70 -13.46
CA ILE A 293 3.79 -6.96 -12.94
C ILE A 293 4.96 -7.90 -12.67
N LEU A 294 4.68 -9.11 -12.16
CA LEU A 294 5.68 -10.01 -11.61
C LEU A 294 6.25 -11.00 -12.64
N ASN A 295 5.50 -11.32 -13.70
CA ASN A 295 5.95 -12.21 -14.79
C ASN A 295 6.64 -11.45 -15.94
N GLY A 296 6.86 -10.13 -15.81
CA GLY A 296 7.64 -9.35 -16.73
C GLY A 296 9.15 -9.66 -16.66
N PRO A 297 9.97 -8.99 -17.47
CA PRO A 297 11.43 -9.13 -17.38
C PRO A 297 11.94 -8.85 -15.97
N ASP A 298 12.85 -9.69 -15.48
CA ASP A 298 13.52 -9.47 -14.18
C ASP A 298 14.62 -8.40 -14.31
N ASP A 299 14.20 -7.16 -14.48
CA ASP A 299 15.05 -5.97 -14.56
C ASP A 299 15.15 -5.23 -13.22
N GLY A 300 14.62 -5.84 -12.17
CA GLY A 300 14.60 -5.31 -10.82
C GLY A 300 13.53 -4.24 -10.58
N LEU A 301 12.56 -4.02 -11.48
CA LEU A 301 11.47 -3.07 -11.28
C LEU A 301 10.59 -3.51 -10.10
N ALA A 302 10.10 -4.76 -10.10
CA ALA A 302 9.30 -5.31 -9.02
C ALA A 302 10.04 -5.31 -7.66
N SER A 303 11.36 -5.49 -7.70
CA SER A 303 12.23 -5.49 -6.51
C SER A 303 12.42 -4.11 -5.88
N ARG A 304 12.06 -3.02 -6.58
CA ARG A 304 12.08 -1.65 -6.04
C ARG A 304 10.78 -1.26 -5.34
N LEU A 305 9.72 -2.05 -5.53
CA LEU A 305 8.42 -1.77 -4.92
C LEU A 305 8.36 -2.23 -3.46
N LEU A 306 7.94 -1.33 -2.61
CA LEU A 306 7.51 -1.61 -1.24
C LEU A 306 6.03 -1.97 -1.28
N TRP A 307 5.73 -3.23 -1.01
CA TRP A 307 4.40 -3.79 -1.15
C TRP A 307 3.60 -3.64 0.14
N ALA A 308 2.32 -3.29 0.01
CA ALA A 308 1.35 -3.30 1.09
C ALA A 308 0.12 -4.10 0.65
N TRP A 309 -0.09 -5.26 1.24
CA TRP A 309 -1.24 -6.13 0.97
C TRP A 309 -1.90 -6.60 2.26
N PRO A 310 -2.55 -5.70 3.00
CA PRO A 310 -3.28 -6.05 4.22
C PRO A 310 -4.51 -6.90 3.94
N GLU A 311 -5.08 -7.48 4.98
CA GLU A 311 -6.43 -8.02 4.92
C GLU A 311 -7.44 -6.89 5.00
N THR A 312 -8.37 -6.87 4.04
CA THR A 312 -9.48 -5.92 4.04
C THR A 312 -10.66 -6.53 4.77
N LYS A 313 -11.07 -5.91 5.87
CA LYS A 313 -12.30 -6.29 6.56
C LYS A 313 -13.47 -5.54 5.94
N PRO A 314 -14.63 -6.20 5.72
CA PRO A 314 -15.82 -5.56 5.20
C PRO A 314 -16.53 -4.73 6.28
N GLU A 315 -15.82 -3.81 6.92
CA GLU A 315 -16.36 -2.91 7.93
C GLU A 315 -16.53 -1.52 7.32
N PHE A 316 -17.74 -0.97 7.44
CA PHE A 316 -18.00 0.40 7.06
C PHE A 316 -18.11 1.28 8.30
N ASN A 317 -17.28 2.30 8.39
CA ASN A 317 -17.28 3.30 9.45
C ASN A 317 -17.58 4.67 8.86
N LEU A 318 -18.72 5.22 9.18
CA LEU A 318 -19.01 6.61 8.81
C LEU A 318 -18.20 7.55 9.71
N ALA A 319 -17.35 8.35 9.13
CA ALA A 319 -16.65 9.42 9.84
C ALA A 319 -17.69 10.44 10.34
N ARG A 320 -17.78 10.61 11.67
CA ARG A 320 -18.69 11.58 12.29
C ARG A 320 -17.86 12.67 12.95
N GLY A 321 -18.13 13.90 12.56
CA GLY A 321 -17.39 15.08 13.02
C GLY A 321 -16.27 15.48 12.07
N ALA A 322 -16.04 16.78 11.96
CA ALA A 322 -14.93 17.34 11.22
C ALA A 322 -13.63 17.03 11.96
N GLN A 323 -12.66 16.48 11.25
CA GLN A 323 -11.28 16.35 11.76
C GLN A 323 -10.51 17.59 11.32
N ASP A 324 -9.88 18.28 12.28
CA ASP A 324 -8.95 19.35 11.95
C ASP A 324 -7.63 18.75 11.47
N ASP A 325 -7.38 18.83 10.17
CA ASP A 325 -6.11 18.44 9.55
C ASP A 325 -5.08 19.56 9.52
N GLY A 326 -5.45 20.78 9.89
CA GLY A 326 -4.61 21.96 9.82
C GLY A 326 -3.23 21.78 10.49
N PRO A 327 -3.13 21.19 11.70
CA PRO A 327 -1.83 20.93 12.32
C PRO A 327 -0.94 20.00 11.47
N MET A 328 -1.50 18.92 10.92
CA MET A 328 -0.73 17.95 10.13
C MET A 328 -0.40 18.50 8.73
N GLN A 329 -1.26 19.31 8.15
CA GLN A 329 -0.98 20.03 6.90
C GLN A 329 0.21 20.98 7.09
N ARG A 330 0.23 21.76 8.17
CA ARG A 330 1.36 22.65 8.50
C ARG A 330 2.63 21.87 8.82
N ALA A 331 2.51 20.74 9.52
CA ALA A 331 3.62 19.85 9.77
C ALA A 331 4.23 19.32 8.46
N PHE A 332 3.41 18.80 7.55
CA PHE A 332 3.88 18.34 6.24
C PHE A 332 4.50 19.47 5.41
N ALA A 333 3.93 20.66 5.45
CA ALA A 333 4.44 21.82 4.71
C ALA A 333 5.87 22.21 5.11
N ARG A 334 6.31 21.92 6.37
CA ARG A 334 7.71 22.11 6.77
C ARG A 334 8.71 21.38 5.87
N LEU A 335 8.33 20.23 5.29
CA LEU A 335 9.18 19.50 4.34
C LEU A 335 9.37 20.27 3.03
N THR A 336 8.35 20.99 2.60
CA THR A 336 8.42 21.82 1.37
C THR A 336 9.04 23.18 1.62
N ASP A 337 9.05 23.65 2.88
CA ASP A 337 9.73 24.88 3.30
C ASP A 337 11.27 24.69 3.41
N LEU A 338 11.79 23.45 3.38
CA LEU A 338 13.23 23.19 3.32
C LEU A 338 13.84 23.86 2.08
N LEU A 339 14.91 24.61 2.29
CA LEU A 339 15.58 25.33 1.21
C LEU A 339 16.30 24.37 0.26
N GLN A 340 16.14 24.60 -1.04
CA GLN A 340 16.92 23.97 -2.07
C GLN A 340 18.33 24.59 -2.10
N PHE A 341 19.34 23.76 -2.00
CA PHE A 341 20.72 24.21 -2.20
C PHE A 341 21.00 24.40 -3.70
N HIS A 342 21.87 25.35 -4.03
CA HIS A 342 22.34 25.59 -5.39
C HIS A 342 23.86 25.64 -5.39
N ASP A 343 24.46 25.00 -6.40
CA ASP A 343 25.90 25.04 -6.61
C ASP A 343 26.40 26.44 -7.02
N GLU A 344 27.72 26.61 -7.20
CA GLU A 344 28.35 27.86 -7.62
C GLU A 344 27.88 28.38 -8.99
N PHE A 345 27.26 27.52 -9.79
CA PHE A 345 26.67 27.84 -11.09
C PHE A 345 25.16 28.10 -11.02
N GLY A 346 24.58 28.10 -9.82
CA GLY A 346 23.14 28.30 -9.60
C GLY A 346 22.28 27.10 -9.91
N HIS A 347 22.87 25.91 -10.03
CA HIS A 347 22.10 24.70 -10.28
C HIS A 347 21.62 24.05 -8.97
N PRO A 348 20.39 23.52 -8.94
CA PRO A 348 19.85 22.86 -7.76
C PRO A 348 20.57 21.54 -7.48
N GLU A 349 21.05 21.38 -6.26
CA GLU A 349 21.71 20.18 -5.76
C GLU A 349 21.09 19.74 -4.42
N PRO A 350 21.06 18.45 -4.11
CA PRO A 350 20.59 17.98 -2.80
C PRO A 350 21.62 18.28 -1.72
N VAL A 351 21.14 18.69 -0.54
CA VAL A 351 21.98 18.72 0.65
C VAL A 351 22.21 17.28 1.12
N ILE A 352 23.47 16.92 1.29
CA ILE A 352 23.85 15.62 1.80
C ILE A 352 23.71 15.61 3.33
N VAL A 353 22.91 14.67 3.84
CA VAL A 353 22.64 14.47 5.26
C VAL A 353 23.34 13.18 5.70
N PRO A 354 24.49 13.25 6.40
CA PRO A 354 25.23 12.05 6.80
C PRO A 354 24.44 11.24 7.83
N LEU A 355 24.70 9.96 7.89
CA LEU A 355 24.28 9.16 9.04
C LEU A 355 25.14 9.54 10.25
N ALA A 356 24.56 9.57 11.44
CA ALA A 356 25.31 9.57 12.68
C ALA A 356 26.14 8.28 12.78
N ARG A 357 27.27 8.32 13.50
CA ARG A 357 28.18 7.18 13.56
C ARG A 357 27.50 5.88 14.00
N ASP A 358 26.70 5.95 15.06
CA ASP A 358 25.98 4.79 15.56
C ASP A 358 24.86 4.35 14.58
N ALA A 359 24.38 5.26 13.75
CA ALA A 359 23.45 4.95 12.67
C ALA A 359 24.11 4.17 11.52
N GLU A 360 25.37 4.48 11.22
CA GLU A 360 26.18 3.71 10.25
C GLU A 360 26.36 2.27 10.70
N ASP A 361 26.70 2.07 11.99
CA ASP A 361 26.85 0.73 12.60
C ASP A 361 25.55 -0.08 12.49
N ARG A 362 24.39 0.55 12.75
CA ARG A 362 23.07 -0.10 12.59
C ARG A 362 22.77 -0.48 11.15
N LEU A 363 23.08 0.41 10.21
CA LEU A 363 22.88 0.13 8.79
C LEU A 363 23.78 -1.03 8.32
N GLU A 364 25.03 -1.07 8.80
CA GLU A 364 25.97 -2.14 8.47
C GLU A 364 25.52 -3.49 9.05
N GLU A 365 25.02 -3.52 10.28
CA GLU A 365 24.43 -4.71 10.91
C GLU A 365 23.25 -5.25 10.08
N PHE A 366 22.29 -4.39 9.74
CA PHE A 366 21.17 -4.73 8.88
C PHE A 366 21.64 -5.24 7.51
N ALA A 367 22.61 -4.56 6.90
CA ALA A 367 23.13 -4.94 5.59
C ALA A 367 23.80 -6.32 5.59
N ARG A 368 24.50 -6.70 6.67
CA ARG A 368 25.12 -8.03 6.82
C ARG A 368 24.04 -9.12 6.94
N ASP A 369 22.96 -8.89 7.73
CA ASP A 369 21.84 -9.81 7.81
C ASP A 369 21.19 -10.03 6.44
N ILE A 370 20.90 -8.94 5.74
CA ILE A 370 20.31 -8.99 4.39
C ILE A 370 21.19 -9.76 3.39
N VAL A 371 22.51 -9.58 3.43
CA VAL A 371 23.44 -10.33 2.58
C VAL A 371 23.34 -11.83 2.86
N GLY A 372 23.30 -12.23 4.14
CA GLY A 372 23.12 -13.62 4.53
C GLY A 372 21.80 -14.21 3.99
N ARG A 373 20.71 -13.49 4.14
CA ARG A 373 19.38 -13.90 3.63
C ARG A 373 19.34 -13.96 2.10
N CYS A 374 20.01 -13.04 1.42
CA CYS A 374 20.06 -13.00 -0.05
C CYS A 374 20.71 -14.24 -0.65
N HIS A 375 21.73 -14.81 0.01
CA HIS A 375 22.38 -16.06 -0.42
C HIS A 375 21.44 -17.27 -0.35
N MET A 376 20.41 -17.25 0.49
CA MET A 376 19.44 -18.33 0.65
C MET A 376 18.17 -18.12 -0.20
N ALA A 377 18.01 -16.95 -0.80
CA ALA A 377 16.84 -16.59 -1.59
C ALA A 377 17.09 -16.76 -3.10
N SER A 378 16.01 -16.84 -3.87
CA SER A 378 16.05 -16.90 -5.33
C SER A 378 14.96 -16.02 -5.96
N GLY A 379 15.05 -15.75 -7.26
CA GLY A 379 14.05 -15.01 -8.04
C GLY A 379 13.76 -13.61 -7.46
N LEU A 380 12.50 -13.20 -7.52
CA LEU A 380 12.06 -11.85 -7.11
C LEU A 380 12.40 -11.53 -5.65
N LEU A 381 12.39 -12.53 -4.76
CA LEU A 381 12.75 -12.30 -3.36
C LEU A 381 14.22 -11.95 -3.21
N ALA A 382 15.12 -12.64 -3.92
CA ALA A 382 16.55 -12.31 -3.94
C ALA A 382 16.78 -10.89 -4.47
N GLY A 383 16.07 -10.51 -5.55
CA GLY A 383 16.08 -9.15 -6.09
C GLY A 383 15.65 -8.10 -5.04
N THR A 384 14.57 -8.36 -4.31
CA THR A 384 14.05 -7.46 -3.27
C THR A 384 15.01 -7.34 -2.10
N LEU A 385 15.58 -8.45 -1.61
CA LEU A 385 16.62 -8.44 -0.58
C LEU A 385 17.86 -7.66 -1.06
N GLY A 386 18.24 -7.81 -2.33
CA GLY A 386 19.34 -7.03 -2.92
C GLY A 386 19.11 -5.51 -2.89
N LYS A 387 17.83 -5.05 -2.91
CA LYS A 387 17.44 -3.63 -2.80
C LYS A 387 17.23 -3.17 -1.36
N ALA A 388 17.05 -4.09 -0.41
CA ALA A 388 16.66 -3.77 0.95
C ALA A 388 17.62 -2.81 1.68
N ARG A 389 18.93 -2.88 1.39
CA ARG A 389 19.92 -1.95 1.94
C ARG A 389 19.66 -0.50 1.51
N GLY A 390 19.42 -0.29 0.21
CA GLY A 390 19.04 1.02 -0.31
C GLY A 390 17.68 1.49 0.23
N HIS A 391 16.71 0.57 0.35
CA HIS A 391 15.43 0.89 1.00
C HIS A 391 15.61 1.34 2.45
N CYS A 392 16.49 0.68 3.22
CA CYS A 392 16.77 1.06 4.60
C CYS A 392 17.32 2.49 4.68
N LEU A 393 18.31 2.83 3.87
CA LEU A 393 18.89 4.17 3.83
C LEU A 393 17.86 5.23 3.41
N ARG A 394 16.98 4.94 2.44
CA ARG A 394 15.92 5.85 2.01
C ARG A 394 14.86 6.03 3.08
N LEU A 395 14.38 4.92 3.67
CA LEU A 395 13.38 4.93 4.72
C LEU A 395 13.88 5.63 5.99
N SER A 396 15.16 5.49 6.33
CA SER A 396 15.71 6.19 7.50
C SER A 396 15.62 7.71 7.34
N ALA A 397 15.92 8.25 6.16
CA ALA A 397 15.72 9.67 5.89
C ALA A 397 14.24 10.06 5.91
N VAL A 398 13.38 9.25 5.30
CA VAL A 398 11.93 9.49 5.29
C VAL A 398 11.38 9.54 6.72
N LEU A 399 11.77 8.61 7.59
CA LEU A 399 11.32 8.56 8.99
C LEU A 399 11.90 9.72 9.81
N GLU A 400 13.19 10.03 9.66
CA GLU A 400 13.83 11.16 10.35
C GLU A 400 13.10 12.47 10.07
N TYR A 401 12.85 12.77 8.80
CA TYR A 401 12.15 13.99 8.38
C TYR A 401 10.64 13.95 8.67
N LEU A 402 10.01 12.77 8.67
CA LEU A 402 8.64 12.58 9.11
C LEU A 402 8.48 12.91 10.59
N TRP A 403 9.37 12.42 11.44
CA TRP A 403 9.35 12.72 12.87
C TRP A 403 9.65 14.19 13.15
N TRP A 404 10.67 14.73 12.48
CA TRP A 404 11.01 16.13 12.61
C TRP A 404 9.86 17.06 12.23
N CYS A 405 9.24 16.85 11.08
CA CYS A 405 8.16 17.75 10.65
C CYS A 405 6.90 17.64 11.53
N GLY A 406 6.62 16.48 12.10
CA GLY A 406 5.53 16.27 13.06
C GLY A 406 5.88 16.60 14.50
N GLY A 407 7.14 16.84 14.80
CA GLY A 407 7.65 17.18 16.11
C GLY A 407 7.68 18.69 16.41
N THR A 408 8.28 19.02 17.55
CA THR A 408 8.40 20.41 18.06
C THR A 408 9.73 21.07 17.71
N GLU A 409 10.73 20.30 17.27
CA GLU A 409 12.04 20.84 16.91
C GLU A 409 11.95 21.77 15.72
N GLU A 410 12.45 23.00 15.85
CA GLU A 410 12.45 23.97 14.77
C GLU A 410 13.54 23.68 13.74
N SER A 411 14.73 23.35 14.20
CA SER A 411 15.89 23.07 13.33
C SER A 411 15.74 21.73 12.62
N GLU A 412 16.05 21.70 11.33
CA GLU A 412 16.09 20.45 10.57
C GLU A 412 17.18 19.49 11.06
N PRO A 413 17.01 18.18 10.85
CA PRO A 413 18.04 17.19 11.20
C PRO A 413 19.35 17.43 10.43
N LYS A 414 20.47 17.46 11.17
CA LYS A 414 21.83 17.60 10.60
C LYS A 414 22.46 16.26 10.24
N ALA A 415 21.92 15.18 10.78
CA ALA A 415 22.34 13.81 10.52
C ALA A 415 21.13 12.90 10.71
N ILE A 416 21.14 11.75 10.05
CA ILE A 416 20.16 10.69 10.26
C ILE A 416 20.49 9.95 11.54
N SER A 417 19.54 9.85 12.44
CA SER A 417 19.72 9.24 13.77
C SER A 417 19.79 7.70 13.71
N PRO A 418 20.41 7.05 14.71
CA PRO A 418 20.40 5.60 14.84
C PRO A 418 18.98 5.05 15.03
N ASP A 419 18.09 5.80 15.66
CA ASP A 419 16.69 5.42 15.85
C ASP A 419 15.95 5.35 14.50
N ALA A 420 16.21 6.30 13.59
CA ALA A 420 15.61 6.28 12.28
C ALA A 420 16.10 5.10 11.42
N VAL A 421 17.38 4.74 11.50
CA VAL A 421 17.91 3.55 10.83
C VAL A 421 17.34 2.27 11.42
N THR A 422 17.27 2.17 12.75
CA THR A 422 16.66 1.02 13.44
C THR A 422 15.18 0.87 13.03
N ALA A 423 14.42 1.95 13.09
CA ALA A 423 13.01 1.94 12.69
C ALA A 423 12.82 1.57 11.20
N ALA A 424 13.71 2.03 10.31
CA ALA A 424 13.67 1.65 8.89
C ALA A 424 13.97 0.16 8.70
N ALA A 425 14.95 -0.39 9.42
CA ALA A 425 15.27 -1.81 9.41
C ALA A 425 14.11 -2.65 9.97
N ASP A 426 13.49 -2.22 11.06
CA ASP A 426 12.33 -2.87 11.67
C ASP A 426 11.12 -2.83 10.73
N LEU A 427 10.85 -1.70 10.08
CA LEU A 427 9.78 -1.57 9.11
C LEU A 427 9.98 -2.49 7.91
N LEU A 428 11.23 -2.65 7.44
CA LEU A 428 11.55 -3.60 6.38
C LEU A 428 11.37 -5.04 6.87
N ASN A 429 11.95 -5.42 8.01
CA ASN A 429 11.92 -6.78 8.49
C ASN A 429 10.55 -7.24 8.96
N ALA A 430 9.82 -6.37 9.68
CA ALA A 430 8.52 -6.72 10.24
C ALA A 430 7.36 -6.57 9.25
N TYR A 431 7.52 -5.73 8.22
CA TYR A 431 6.41 -5.41 7.32
C TYR A 431 6.73 -5.60 5.84
N PHE A 432 7.63 -4.81 5.24
CA PHE A 432 7.77 -4.79 3.79
C PHE A 432 8.35 -6.06 3.17
N LEU A 433 9.32 -6.71 3.82
CA LEU A 433 9.87 -7.98 3.33
C LEU A 433 8.84 -9.12 3.46
N PRO A 434 8.14 -9.31 4.58
CA PRO A 434 7.03 -10.26 4.66
C PRO A 434 5.88 -9.97 3.68
N MET A 435 5.59 -8.70 3.40
CA MET A 435 4.60 -8.34 2.39
C MET A 435 5.06 -8.68 0.97
N ALA A 436 6.34 -8.50 0.65
CA ALA A 436 6.92 -8.94 -0.61
C ALA A 436 6.82 -10.48 -0.77
N GLU A 437 7.15 -11.24 0.27
CA GLU A 437 7.00 -12.69 0.29
C GLU A 437 5.52 -13.10 0.06
N ARG A 438 4.57 -12.37 0.67
CA ARG A 438 3.14 -12.60 0.47
C ARG A 438 2.73 -12.37 -0.99
N VAL A 439 3.20 -11.28 -1.60
CA VAL A 439 2.91 -10.91 -2.99
C VAL A 439 3.53 -11.93 -3.97
N PHE A 440 4.78 -12.29 -3.76
CA PHE A 440 5.50 -13.22 -4.65
C PHE A 440 4.98 -14.64 -4.49
N GLY A 441 4.65 -15.08 -3.27
CA GLY A 441 4.05 -16.37 -3.02
C GLY A 441 2.70 -16.55 -3.71
N ASP A 442 1.85 -15.53 -3.71
CA ASP A 442 0.56 -15.56 -4.43
C ASP A 442 0.75 -15.62 -5.95
N ALA A 443 1.76 -14.95 -6.50
CA ALA A 443 2.01 -14.95 -7.93
C ALA A 443 2.46 -16.31 -8.49
N VAL A 444 3.09 -17.15 -7.65
CA VAL A 444 3.55 -18.50 -8.04
C VAL A 444 2.38 -19.49 -8.11
N ILE A 445 1.26 -19.22 -7.42
CA ILE A 445 0.10 -20.11 -7.44
C ILE A 445 -0.54 -20.08 -8.84
N PRO A 446 -0.67 -21.22 -9.53
CA PRO A 446 -1.31 -21.26 -10.84
C PRO A 446 -2.73 -20.71 -10.80
N VAL A 447 -3.14 -19.99 -11.86
CA VAL A 447 -4.48 -19.37 -11.94
C VAL A 447 -5.60 -20.40 -11.71
N ALA A 448 -5.43 -21.63 -12.20
CA ALA A 448 -6.38 -22.72 -11.99
C ALA A 448 -6.53 -23.04 -10.50
N GLU A 449 -5.43 -23.16 -9.78
CA GLU A 449 -5.40 -23.44 -8.34
C GLU A 449 -5.99 -22.30 -7.52
N ARG A 450 -5.67 -21.05 -7.86
CA ARG A 450 -6.31 -19.84 -7.26
C ARG A 450 -7.83 -19.86 -7.41
N ARG A 451 -8.34 -20.27 -8.58
CA ARG A 451 -9.78 -20.43 -8.83
C ARG A 451 -10.38 -21.52 -7.95
N GLY A 452 -9.68 -22.64 -7.80
CA GLY A 452 -10.07 -23.73 -6.88
C GLY A 452 -10.15 -23.25 -5.44
N MET A 453 -9.10 -22.57 -4.95
CA MET A 453 -9.05 -21.99 -3.60
C MET A 453 -10.18 -20.98 -3.37
N LEU A 454 -10.44 -20.09 -4.33
CA LEU A 454 -11.53 -19.13 -4.26
C LEU A 454 -12.90 -19.79 -4.13
N LEU A 455 -13.13 -20.83 -4.93
CA LEU A 455 -14.37 -21.61 -4.88
C LEU A 455 -14.50 -22.35 -3.56
N ALA A 456 -13.41 -22.97 -3.05
CA ALA A 456 -13.40 -23.72 -1.79
C ALA A 456 -13.76 -22.86 -0.56
N GLN A 457 -13.42 -21.58 -0.59
CA GLN A 457 -13.77 -20.65 0.48
C GLN A 457 -15.26 -20.37 0.59
N HIS A 458 -16.00 -20.38 -0.52
CA HIS A 458 -17.45 -20.08 -0.52
C HIS A 458 -18.27 -21.02 0.37
N PRO A 459 -18.22 -22.36 0.23
CA PRO A 459 -18.96 -23.28 1.10
C PRO A 459 -18.47 -23.19 2.56
N ARG A 460 -17.19 -22.95 2.80
CA ARG A 460 -16.60 -22.81 4.13
C ARG A 460 -17.13 -21.56 4.85
N GLN A 461 -17.12 -20.39 4.20
CA GLN A 461 -17.57 -19.13 4.78
C GLN A 461 -19.09 -19.11 5.02
N ASN A 462 -19.86 -19.64 4.07
CA ASN A 462 -21.31 -19.64 4.12
C ASN A 462 -21.90 -20.89 4.81
N ARG A 463 -21.03 -21.83 5.25
CA ARG A 463 -21.40 -23.09 5.90
C ARG A 463 -22.45 -23.88 5.12
N VAL A 464 -22.32 -23.89 3.79
CA VAL A 464 -23.24 -24.63 2.93
C VAL A 464 -22.72 -26.03 2.67
N THR A 465 -23.60 -27.02 2.75
CA THR A 465 -23.29 -28.44 2.50
C THR A 465 -23.51 -28.84 1.05
N GLU A 466 -24.17 -28.00 0.27
CA GLU A 466 -24.42 -28.17 -1.15
C GLU A 466 -24.51 -26.82 -1.85
N PHE A 467 -24.13 -26.77 -3.12
CA PHE A 467 -24.27 -25.56 -3.92
C PHE A 467 -24.51 -25.85 -5.41
N ASN A 468 -25.08 -24.87 -6.11
CA ASN A 468 -25.21 -24.87 -7.55
C ASN A 468 -24.12 -23.98 -8.19
N ALA A 469 -23.34 -24.56 -9.10
CA ALA A 469 -22.22 -23.86 -9.73
C ALA A 469 -22.62 -22.54 -10.42
N ARG A 470 -23.80 -22.49 -11.04
CA ARG A 470 -24.30 -21.30 -11.73
C ARG A 470 -24.67 -20.18 -10.75
N GLU A 471 -25.23 -20.51 -9.59
CA GLU A 471 -25.60 -19.55 -8.57
C GLU A 471 -24.38 -18.97 -7.88
N VAL A 472 -23.44 -19.84 -7.47
CA VAL A 472 -22.19 -19.45 -6.82
C VAL A 472 -21.33 -18.59 -7.79
N ARG A 473 -21.27 -18.95 -9.06
CA ARG A 473 -20.60 -18.15 -10.09
C ARG A 473 -21.13 -16.71 -10.16
N ARG A 474 -22.44 -16.52 -10.03
CA ARG A 474 -23.06 -15.19 -10.03
C ARG A 474 -22.76 -14.39 -8.76
N GLN A 475 -22.60 -15.07 -7.63
CA GLN A 475 -22.30 -14.46 -6.35
C GLN A 475 -20.84 -14.05 -6.25
N ILE A 476 -19.91 -14.93 -6.63
CA ILE A 476 -18.47 -14.67 -6.52
C ILE A 476 -18.00 -13.71 -7.62
N GLY A 477 -18.42 -13.92 -8.88
CA GLY A 477 -17.93 -13.10 -10.01
C GLY A 477 -16.42 -13.21 -10.23
N GLY A 478 -15.77 -12.10 -10.61
CA GLY A 478 -14.31 -11.98 -10.71
C GLY A 478 -13.67 -13.10 -11.53
N MET A 479 -12.70 -13.80 -10.95
CA MET A 479 -11.96 -14.90 -11.61
C MET A 479 -12.82 -16.13 -11.95
N LEU A 480 -14.03 -16.26 -11.41
CA LEU A 480 -14.99 -17.33 -11.68
C LEU A 480 -16.18 -16.87 -12.55
N ARG A 481 -16.07 -15.70 -13.18
CA ARG A 481 -17.16 -15.11 -13.99
C ARG A 481 -17.55 -15.96 -15.19
N GLU A 482 -16.58 -16.55 -15.87
CA GLU A 482 -16.81 -17.39 -17.03
C GLU A 482 -17.20 -18.82 -16.62
N ALA A 483 -18.05 -19.47 -17.46
CA ALA A 483 -18.51 -20.82 -17.14
C ALA A 483 -17.36 -21.84 -17.16
N ALA A 484 -16.42 -21.70 -18.10
CA ALA A 484 -15.26 -22.58 -18.21
C ALA A 484 -14.35 -22.50 -16.97
N ASP A 485 -14.17 -21.29 -16.40
CA ASP A 485 -13.35 -21.09 -15.20
C ASP A 485 -14.00 -21.72 -13.98
N MET A 486 -15.32 -21.59 -13.86
CA MET A 486 -16.08 -22.24 -12.78
C MET A 486 -16.05 -23.77 -12.92
N ASP A 487 -16.19 -24.30 -14.13
CA ASP A 487 -16.14 -25.73 -14.39
C ASP A 487 -14.74 -26.31 -14.07
N ALA A 488 -13.67 -25.58 -14.42
CA ALA A 488 -12.29 -25.95 -14.07
C ALA A 488 -12.06 -25.95 -12.56
N ALA A 489 -12.54 -24.92 -11.85
CA ALA A 489 -12.46 -24.86 -10.41
C ALA A 489 -13.24 -26.00 -9.71
N CYS A 490 -14.47 -26.28 -10.17
CA CYS A 490 -15.25 -27.42 -9.67
C CYS A 490 -14.52 -28.75 -9.90
N LYS A 491 -13.89 -28.94 -11.06
CA LYS A 491 -13.13 -30.16 -11.38
C LYS A 491 -11.97 -30.34 -10.38
N GLN A 492 -11.20 -29.29 -10.10
CA GLN A 492 -10.13 -29.33 -9.12
C GLN A 492 -10.63 -29.69 -7.71
N LEU A 493 -11.74 -29.11 -7.26
CA LEU A 493 -12.31 -29.42 -5.96
C LEU A 493 -12.83 -30.87 -5.88
N VAL A 494 -13.30 -31.43 -7.00
CA VAL A 494 -13.69 -32.85 -7.08
C VAL A 494 -12.45 -33.76 -6.99
N GLU A 495 -11.38 -33.41 -7.72
CA GLU A 495 -10.11 -34.15 -7.69
C GLU A 495 -9.48 -34.10 -6.30
N ALA A 496 -9.61 -32.97 -5.58
CA ALA A 496 -9.16 -32.81 -4.20
C ALA A 496 -10.09 -33.44 -3.14
N GLY A 497 -11.20 -34.08 -3.52
CA GLY A 497 -12.13 -34.70 -2.58
C GLY A 497 -12.95 -33.71 -1.73
N LEU A 498 -12.93 -32.41 -2.08
CA LEU A 498 -13.62 -31.36 -1.32
C LEU A 498 -15.10 -31.23 -1.68
N ILE A 499 -15.46 -31.58 -2.92
CA ILE A 499 -16.84 -31.63 -3.40
C ILE A 499 -17.08 -32.87 -4.25
N ARG A 500 -18.33 -33.27 -4.41
CA ARG A 500 -18.71 -34.31 -5.36
C ARG A 500 -19.96 -33.90 -6.14
N PRO A 501 -20.07 -34.33 -7.45
CA PRO A 501 -21.25 -34.01 -8.25
C PRO A 501 -22.50 -34.63 -7.64
N ARG A 502 -23.56 -33.85 -7.51
CA ARG A 502 -24.90 -34.32 -7.12
C ARG A 502 -25.75 -34.52 -8.36
N PHE A 503 -26.14 -35.77 -8.62
CA PHE A 503 -27.05 -36.11 -9.72
C PHE A 503 -28.51 -35.96 -9.23
N THR A 504 -29.18 -34.91 -9.65
CA THR A 504 -30.54 -34.58 -9.16
C THR A 504 -31.67 -35.22 -9.96
N ARG A 505 -31.38 -35.98 -11.05
CA ARG A 505 -32.45 -36.58 -11.87
C ARG A 505 -32.05 -37.90 -12.48
N ALA A 506 -32.83 -38.95 -12.22
CA ALA A 506 -32.92 -40.15 -13.01
C ALA A 506 -34.02 -39.97 -14.07
N GLY A 507 -33.67 -39.82 -15.37
CA GLY A 507 -34.59 -39.73 -16.49
C GLY A 507 -34.10 -38.81 -17.62
N GLU A 508 -34.48 -39.15 -18.89
CA GLU A 508 -34.22 -38.37 -20.07
C GLU A 508 -35.12 -37.13 -20.08
N VAL A 509 -34.63 -36.01 -19.53
CA VAL A 509 -35.27 -34.70 -19.69
C VAL A 509 -34.42 -33.85 -20.62
N LYS A 510 -35.00 -33.41 -21.75
CA LYS A 510 -34.41 -32.41 -22.66
C LYS A 510 -34.15 -31.10 -21.90
N GLY A 511 -32.88 -30.77 -21.63
CA GLY A 511 -32.44 -29.52 -21.00
C GLY A 511 -31.00 -29.61 -20.53
N ARG A 512 -30.29 -28.47 -20.42
CA ARG A 512 -28.92 -28.40 -19.91
C ARG A 512 -28.89 -28.89 -18.46
N LYS A 513 -28.08 -29.91 -18.15
CA LYS A 513 -27.94 -30.48 -16.82
C LYS A 513 -27.51 -29.38 -15.82
N SER A 514 -28.21 -29.27 -14.70
CA SER A 514 -27.82 -28.41 -13.59
C SER A 514 -26.59 -29.02 -12.91
N GLN A 515 -25.52 -28.27 -12.78
CA GLN A 515 -24.31 -28.70 -12.08
C GLN A 515 -24.44 -28.32 -10.60
N SER A 516 -24.88 -29.26 -9.80
CA SER A 516 -24.95 -29.12 -8.33
C SER A 516 -23.92 -30.05 -7.69
N TYR A 517 -23.34 -29.61 -6.59
CA TYR A 517 -22.29 -30.32 -5.87
C TYR A 517 -22.65 -30.43 -4.40
N GLU A 518 -22.31 -31.55 -3.79
CA GLU A 518 -22.28 -31.76 -2.35
C GLU A 518 -20.87 -31.40 -1.85
N VAL A 519 -20.79 -30.82 -0.68
CA VAL A 519 -19.54 -30.39 -0.04
C VAL A 519 -19.13 -31.43 1.00
N ASN A 520 -17.85 -31.79 1.01
CA ASN A 520 -17.31 -32.67 2.03
C ASN A 520 -17.51 -32.05 3.42
N PRO A 521 -18.08 -32.79 4.38
CA PRO A 521 -18.32 -32.24 5.73
C PRO A 521 -17.09 -31.65 6.41
N GLU A 522 -15.90 -32.17 6.13
CA GLU A 522 -14.64 -31.67 6.67
C GLU A 522 -14.33 -30.25 6.21
N VAL A 523 -14.74 -29.84 5.01
CA VAL A 523 -14.61 -28.46 4.52
C VAL A 523 -15.37 -27.48 5.41
N VAL A 524 -16.56 -27.87 5.85
CA VAL A 524 -17.44 -27.03 6.67
C VAL A 524 -17.06 -27.11 8.15
N ALA A 525 -16.58 -28.29 8.61
CA ALA A 525 -16.14 -28.51 9.98
C ALA A 525 -14.79 -27.84 10.31
N THR A 526 -13.92 -27.68 9.31
CA THR A 526 -12.64 -27.01 9.48
C THR A 526 -12.92 -25.55 9.85
N ARG A 527 -12.69 -25.18 11.11
CA ARG A 527 -12.76 -23.78 11.53
C ARG A 527 -11.85 -22.96 10.64
N PRO A 528 -12.22 -21.74 10.23
CA PRO A 528 -11.26 -20.87 9.60
C PRO A 528 -10.02 -20.84 10.50
N PHE A 529 -8.85 -21.03 9.90
CA PHE A 529 -7.57 -21.04 10.60
C PHE A 529 -7.43 -19.69 11.31
N VAL A 530 -7.82 -19.65 12.57
CA VAL A 530 -7.44 -18.58 13.48
C VAL A 530 -6.06 -18.99 13.92
N GLU A 531 -5.05 -18.30 13.46
CA GLU A 531 -3.68 -18.52 13.85
C GLU A 531 -3.56 -18.62 15.35
N ASN A 532 -2.85 -19.66 15.76
CA ASN A 532 -2.44 -20.04 17.10
C ASN A 532 -3.55 -20.41 18.10
N PRO A 533 -3.78 -21.70 18.31
CA PRO A 533 -4.24 -22.12 19.61
C PRO A 533 -3.06 -21.88 20.58
N ILE A 534 -3.22 -20.92 21.46
CA ILE A 534 -2.48 -20.90 22.73
C ILE A 534 -2.63 -22.31 23.33
N PRO A 535 -1.54 -23.01 23.64
CA PRO A 535 -1.65 -24.36 24.16
C PRO A 535 -2.49 -24.37 25.44
N GLU A 536 -3.54 -25.16 25.42
CA GLU A 536 -4.51 -25.42 26.51
C GLU A 536 -3.87 -26.20 27.67
N LYS A 537 -2.71 -25.80 28.15
CA LYS A 537 -2.13 -26.32 29.40
C LYS A 537 -1.18 -25.30 30.02
N MET A 538 -1.76 -24.29 30.65
CA MET A 538 -1.14 -23.69 31.85
C MET A 538 -2.26 -23.07 32.69
N GLY A 539 -2.21 -23.40 33.99
CA GLY A 539 -3.23 -23.02 34.94
C GLY A 539 -3.52 -21.54 34.99
N THR A 540 -4.72 -21.21 35.37
CA THR A 540 -5.34 -19.89 35.60
C THR A 540 -4.64 -18.71 34.96
N PRO A 541 -5.19 -18.09 33.89
CA PRO A 541 -4.56 -16.94 33.26
C PRO A 541 -4.63 -15.75 34.19
N VAL A 542 -3.52 -15.35 34.76
CA VAL A 542 -3.34 -13.96 35.18
C VAL A 542 -3.46 -13.13 33.91
N PRO A 543 -4.39 -12.17 33.83
CA PRO A 543 -4.60 -11.42 32.59
C PRO A 543 -3.28 -10.78 32.15
N VAL A 544 -2.81 -11.11 30.96
CA VAL A 544 -1.59 -10.54 30.34
C VAL A 544 -1.66 -9.01 30.32
N VAL A 545 -2.87 -8.45 30.27
CA VAL A 545 -3.17 -7.01 30.39
C VAL A 545 -2.68 -6.42 31.71
N LEU A 546 -2.79 -7.14 32.83
CA LEU A 546 -2.32 -6.66 34.15
C LEU A 546 -0.79 -6.67 34.24
N ILE A 547 -0.12 -7.61 33.59
CA ILE A 547 1.34 -7.69 33.58
C ILE A 547 1.94 -6.60 32.69
N ALA A 548 1.35 -6.33 31.53
CA ALA A 548 1.80 -5.27 30.64
C ALA A 548 1.54 -3.88 31.24
N LEU A 549 0.38 -3.61 31.83
CA LEU A 549 0.09 -2.40 32.60
C LEU A 549 1.06 -2.21 33.78
N LYS A 550 1.38 -3.29 34.50
CA LYS A 550 2.38 -3.25 35.57
C LYS A 550 3.74 -2.83 35.04
N THR A 551 4.18 -3.33 33.90
CA THR A 551 5.53 -3.09 33.36
C THR A 551 5.66 -1.65 32.82
N GLU A 552 4.68 -1.15 32.10
CA GLU A 552 4.70 0.21 31.54
C GLU A 552 4.46 1.30 32.59
N LEU A 553 3.53 1.10 33.52
CA LEU A 553 3.34 2.04 34.66
C LEU A 553 4.57 2.07 35.58
N THR A 554 5.24 0.94 35.80
CA THR A 554 6.46 0.91 36.60
C THR A 554 7.59 1.67 35.90
N ALA A 555 7.70 1.60 34.60
CA ALA A 555 8.68 2.36 33.81
C ALA A 555 8.38 3.87 33.81
N GLN A 556 7.10 4.27 33.67
CA GLN A 556 6.71 5.69 33.72
C GLN A 556 6.81 6.29 35.14
N MET A 557 6.46 5.54 36.18
CA MET A 557 6.65 5.98 37.57
C MET A 557 8.13 6.09 37.96
N ALA A 558 9.01 5.28 37.41
CA ALA A 558 10.46 5.41 37.57
C ALA A 558 11.02 6.69 36.93
N GLN A 559 10.39 7.21 35.90
CA GLN A 559 10.73 8.49 35.24
C GLN A 559 10.14 9.72 35.97
N THR A 560 9.01 9.57 36.67
CA THR A 560 8.30 10.70 37.31
C THR A 560 8.63 10.86 38.79
N ALA A 561 9.15 9.82 39.44
CA ALA A 561 9.51 9.86 40.86
C ALA A 561 10.98 10.27 41.07
N GLN A 562 11.22 11.55 41.30
CA GLN A 562 12.39 12.00 42.08
C GLN A 562 12.24 11.48 43.51
N GLY A 563 12.56 10.23 43.76
CA GLY A 563 12.54 9.65 45.13
C GLY A 563 12.25 8.16 45.09
N GLY A 564 13.28 7.37 44.82
CA GLY A 564 13.17 5.93 44.59
C GLY A 564 12.61 5.13 45.77
N LYS A 565 11.51 4.43 45.48
CA LYS A 565 11.24 3.11 46.06
C LYS A 565 11.19 2.13 44.89
N ILE A 566 12.18 1.27 44.84
CA ILE A 566 12.22 0.14 43.93
C ILE A 566 11.41 -0.97 44.60
N PHE A 567 10.28 -1.36 44.01
CA PHE A 567 9.53 -2.52 44.46
C PHE A 567 10.25 -3.79 44.01
N SER A 568 10.57 -4.67 44.92
CA SER A 568 11.44 -5.83 44.70
C SER A 568 10.68 -7.14 44.42
N ASP A 569 9.36 -7.19 44.61
CA ASP A 569 8.57 -8.39 44.33
C ASP A 569 7.13 -8.11 43.84
N ALA A 570 6.48 -9.15 43.28
CA ALA A 570 5.15 -9.04 42.69
C ALA A 570 4.01 -8.71 43.67
N GLN A 571 4.21 -8.97 44.99
CA GLN A 571 3.22 -8.63 46.01
C GLN A 571 3.29 -7.16 46.44
N GLU A 572 4.51 -6.58 46.46
CA GLU A 572 4.70 -5.15 46.69
C GLU A 572 4.17 -4.30 45.55
N VAL A 573 4.37 -4.76 44.29
CA VAL A 573 3.80 -4.12 43.08
C VAL A 573 2.27 -4.19 43.08
N GLY A 574 1.67 -5.30 43.56
CA GLY A 574 0.23 -5.43 43.75
C GLY A 574 -0.35 -4.44 44.73
N ARG A 575 0.28 -4.26 45.87
CA ARG A 575 -0.13 -3.29 46.90
C ARG A 575 0.00 -1.84 46.42
N GLY A 576 1.11 -1.49 45.77
CA GLY A 576 1.28 -0.16 45.20
C GLY A 576 0.24 0.17 44.11
N PHE A 577 -0.26 -0.84 43.40
CA PHE A 577 -1.33 -0.70 42.43
C PHE A 577 -2.71 -0.47 43.09
N GLU A 578 -2.99 -1.16 44.19
CA GLU A 578 -4.23 -0.95 44.96
C GLU A 578 -4.26 0.43 45.66
N GLU A 579 -3.15 0.89 46.18
CA GLU A 579 -2.98 2.24 46.73
C GLU A 579 -3.18 3.32 45.66
N MET A 580 -2.67 3.11 44.45
CA MET A 580 -2.79 4.05 43.34
C MET A 580 -4.22 4.12 42.80
N ILE A 581 -4.97 3.01 42.77
CA ILE A 581 -6.41 3.02 42.41
C ILE A 581 -7.20 3.81 43.45
N GLY A 582 -6.83 3.72 44.75
CA GLY A 582 -7.42 4.49 45.80
C GLY A 582 -7.15 5.99 45.71
N GLU A 583 -5.98 6.38 45.19
CA GLU A 583 -5.51 7.76 45.13
C GLU A 583 -6.01 8.51 43.86
N PHE A 584 -6.06 7.85 42.72
CA PHE A 584 -6.40 8.49 41.43
C PHE A 584 -7.79 8.13 40.90
N GLY A 585 -8.43 7.12 41.42
CA GLY A 585 -9.71 6.61 40.94
C GLY A 585 -9.59 5.88 39.57
N LEU A 586 -10.60 5.07 39.28
CA LEU A 586 -10.61 4.22 38.06
C LEU A 586 -10.73 5.02 36.75
N GLU A 587 -11.32 6.21 36.77
CA GLU A 587 -11.47 7.05 35.57
C GLU A 587 -10.14 7.63 35.12
N ASP A 588 -9.28 8.02 36.03
CA ASP A 588 -7.93 8.51 35.74
C ASP A 588 -7.02 7.37 35.27
N MET A 589 -7.20 6.17 35.79
CA MET A 589 -6.52 4.96 35.31
C MET A 589 -6.94 4.60 33.88
N PHE A 590 -8.21 4.80 33.51
CA PHE A 590 -8.64 4.61 32.12
C PHE A 590 -8.05 5.66 31.18
N ARG A 591 -7.93 6.91 31.60
CA ARG A 591 -7.25 7.96 30.83
C ARG A 591 -5.76 7.64 30.62
N LEU A 592 -5.08 7.22 31.67
CA LEU A 592 -3.69 6.79 31.58
C LEU A 592 -3.51 5.55 30.69
N SER A 593 -4.48 4.61 30.74
CA SER A 593 -4.46 3.43 29.87
C SER A 593 -4.77 3.76 28.41
N GLU A 594 -5.57 4.79 28.13
CA GLU A 594 -5.81 5.29 26.76
C GLU A 594 -4.53 5.96 26.20
N ILE A 595 -3.79 6.70 27.03
CA ILE A 595 -2.50 7.32 26.67
C ILE A 595 -1.44 6.25 26.42
N ALA A 596 -1.46 5.14 27.15
CA ALA A 596 -0.56 3.99 26.96
C ALA A 596 -1.03 3.00 25.85
N GLY A 597 -2.06 3.34 25.07
CA GLY A 597 -2.60 2.46 24.03
C GLY A 597 -3.45 1.28 24.54
N PHE A 598 -3.77 1.21 25.83
CA PHE A 598 -4.50 0.10 26.46
C PHE A 598 -6.01 0.35 26.54
N LYS A 599 -6.82 -0.52 25.93
CA LYS A 599 -8.28 -0.46 25.95
C LYS A 599 -8.87 -1.32 27.08
N VAL A 600 -8.67 -0.92 28.34
CA VAL A 600 -9.21 -1.66 29.50
C VAL A 600 -10.75 -1.73 29.48
N ARG A 601 -11.44 -0.67 29.04
CA ARG A 601 -12.91 -0.68 28.87
C ARG A 601 -13.39 -1.72 27.86
N GLN A 602 -12.68 -1.86 26.76
CA GLN A 602 -13.03 -2.84 25.74
C GLN A 602 -12.92 -4.27 26.30
N ARG A 603 -11.83 -4.55 27.03
CA ARG A 603 -11.61 -5.85 27.66
C ARG A 603 -12.65 -6.15 28.75
N TYR A 604 -13.04 -5.17 29.55
CA TYR A 604 -14.11 -5.32 30.53
C TYR A 604 -15.46 -5.69 29.89
N VAL A 605 -15.79 -5.13 28.73
CA VAL A 605 -17.02 -5.46 27.99
C VAL A 605 -16.99 -6.91 27.48
N GLU A 606 -15.81 -7.40 27.13
CA GLU A 606 -15.58 -8.77 26.65
C GLU A 606 -15.57 -9.83 27.75
N MET A 607 -15.40 -9.42 29.02
CA MET A 607 -15.38 -10.33 30.18
C MET A 607 -16.72 -10.99 30.42
N GLY A 608 -16.69 -12.28 30.75
CA GLY A 608 -17.87 -13.03 31.18
C GLY A 608 -18.39 -12.59 32.57
N PRO A 609 -19.63 -12.97 32.94
CA PRO A 609 -20.22 -12.55 34.24
C PRO A 609 -19.36 -12.92 35.46
N ALA A 610 -18.73 -14.09 35.46
CA ALA A 610 -17.85 -14.54 36.55
C ALA A 610 -16.55 -13.72 36.65
N GLU A 611 -15.98 -13.39 35.52
CA GLU A 611 -14.76 -12.55 35.45
C GLU A 611 -15.04 -11.11 35.87
N ARG A 612 -16.20 -10.55 35.48
CA ARG A 612 -16.65 -9.23 35.96
C ARG A 612 -16.89 -9.23 37.46
N ALA A 613 -17.50 -10.28 38.03
CA ALA A 613 -17.70 -10.41 39.47
C ALA A 613 -16.36 -10.44 40.24
N LEU A 614 -15.36 -11.15 39.69
CA LEU A 614 -14.01 -11.19 40.25
C LEU A 614 -13.31 -9.83 40.15
N PHE A 615 -13.45 -9.15 39.05
CA PHE A 615 -12.94 -7.81 38.81
C PHE A 615 -13.56 -6.82 39.81
N HIS A 616 -14.89 -6.86 40.01
CA HIS A 616 -15.60 -6.05 40.98
C HIS A 616 -15.18 -6.32 42.42
N LYS A 617 -14.89 -7.58 42.76
CA LYS A 617 -14.45 -7.98 44.10
C LYS A 617 -13.05 -7.45 44.43
N HIS A 618 -12.16 -7.41 43.47
CA HIS A 618 -10.78 -6.99 43.65
C HIS A 618 -10.56 -5.48 43.50
N TYR A 619 -11.38 -4.81 42.68
CA TYR A 619 -11.14 -3.41 42.31
C TYR A 619 -12.28 -2.45 42.68
N GLY A 620 -13.25 -2.89 43.50
CA GLY A 620 -14.25 -2.03 44.13
C GLY A 620 -15.17 -1.23 43.20
N VAL A 621 -15.52 -1.73 42.05
CA VAL A 621 -16.06 -0.96 40.94
C VAL A 621 -17.53 -0.58 41.08
N GLY A 622 -17.84 0.53 41.77
CA GLY A 622 -19.07 1.29 41.56
C GLY A 622 -19.03 2.16 40.27
N VAL A 623 -17.87 2.47 39.72
CA VAL A 623 -17.68 3.52 38.71
C VAL A 623 -17.92 3.04 37.26
N LEU A 624 -17.71 1.77 36.94
CA LEU A 624 -17.98 1.23 35.61
C LEU A 624 -19.47 1.01 35.30
N VAL A 625 -20.33 1.06 36.32
CA VAL A 625 -21.79 0.81 36.22
C VAL A 625 -22.57 2.08 35.87
N GLY A 626 -21.95 3.27 35.89
CA GLY A 626 -22.59 4.53 35.55
C GLY A 626 -23.06 4.70 34.10
N ALA A 627 -22.67 3.80 33.21
CA ALA A 627 -23.15 3.75 31.81
C ALA A 627 -24.15 2.61 31.63
N ARG A 628 -25.25 2.59 32.39
CA ARG A 628 -26.43 1.84 31.95
C ARG A 628 -26.98 2.50 30.70
N PRO A 629 -27.12 1.78 29.56
CA PRO A 629 -27.97 2.29 28.50
C PRO A 629 -29.35 2.47 29.08
N GLU A 630 -29.89 3.69 29.01
CA GLU A 630 -31.30 3.94 29.35
C GLU A 630 -32.18 2.90 28.64
N PRO A 631 -33.15 2.29 29.31
CA PRO A 631 -34.08 1.39 28.67
C PRO A 631 -34.80 2.19 27.58
N ARG A 632 -34.65 1.74 26.33
CA ARG A 632 -35.33 2.31 25.17
C ARG A 632 -36.80 2.50 25.55
N ARG A 633 -37.23 3.74 25.71
CA ARG A 633 -38.66 4.10 25.77
C ARG A 633 -39.27 3.57 24.48
N LYS A 634 -40.20 2.65 24.62
CA LYS A 634 -41.07 2.16 23.53
C LYS A 634 -41.73 3.38 22.91
N CYS A 635 -41.25 3.81 21.77
CA CYS A 635 -41.92 4.75 20.90
C CYS A 635 -43.23 4.05 20.45
N LYS A 636 -44.38 4.49 20.95
CA LYS A 636 -45.66 4.11 20.40
C LYS A 636 -45.72 4.59 18.97
N ILE A 637 -45.76 3.66 18.05
CA ILE A 637 -46.08 3.88 16.65
C ILE A 637 -47.49 4.45 16.60
N ARG A 638 -47.63 5.73 16.24
CA ARG A 638 -48.89 6.31 15.81
C ARG A 638 -49.15 5.85 14.39
N GLU A 639 -50.26 5.20 14.17
CA GLU A 639 -50.81 4.85 12.87
C GLU A 639 -50.94 6.09 11.96
N PRO A 640 -50.72 5.97 10.65
CA PRO A 640 -50.90 7.07 9.72
C PRO A 640 -52.40 7.32 9.46
N VAL A 641 -52.82 8.55 9.73
CA VAL A 641 -54.12 9.08 9.34
C VAL A 641 -54.19 9.13 7.81
N ARG A 642 -55.21 8.47 7.25
CA ARG A 642 -55.60 8.59 5.84
C ARG A 642 -55.96 10.04 5.53
N ALA A 643 -55.23 10.67 4.59
CA ALA A 643 -55.63 11.90 3.93
C ALA A 643 -56.23 11.56 2.57
N SER A 644 -57.45 12.03 2.40
CA SER A 644 -58.29 11.95 1.22
C SER A 644 -57.76 12.77 0.05
N ARG A 645 -57.93 12.23 -1.15
CA ARG A 645 -57.74 12.91 -2.42
C ARG A 645 -58.68 14.10 -2.58
N THR A 646 -58.16 15.24 -3.03
CA THR A 646 -58.87 16.15 -3.96
C THR A 646 -57.93 16.67 -5.04
N SER A 647 -58.44 16.58 -6.24
CA SER A 647 -57.95 17.01 -7.51
C SER A 647 -57.87 18.53 -7.65
N GLY A 648 -56.88 19.00 -8.46
CA GLY A 648 -56.94 20.40 -8.96
C GLY A 648 -55.70 20.84 -9.70
N THR A 649 -55.68 20.60 -10.96
CA THR A 649 -55.23 21.35 -12.16
C THR A 649 -54.49 22.68 -11.94
N GLY A 650 -53.39 22.89 -12.67
CA GLY A 650 -52.98 24.20 -13.16
C GLY A 650 -51.48 24.50 -13.20
N CYS A 651 -50.83 24.30 -14.35
CA CYS A 651 -49.66 25.04 -14.78
C CYS A 651 -50.14 26.43 -15.32
N PRO A 652 -49.39 27.52 -15.38
CA PRO A 652 -48.15 27.62 -16.15
C PRO A 652 -47.13 28.71 -15.68
N SER A 653 -45.88 28.48 -16.17
CA SER A 653 -44.88 29.47 -16.71
C SER A 653 -44.69 30.87 -16.13
N THR A 654 -43.48 31.27 -15.92
CA THR A 654 -42.72 32.33 -16.55
C THR A 654 -41.67 32.98 -15.60
N THR A 655 -40.43 32.88 -16.02
CA THR A 655 -39.40 33.90 -16.30
C THR A 655 -39.10 35.05 -15.32
N ARG A 656 -37.78 35.28 -15.24
CA ARG A 656 -37.01 36.52 -14.96
C ARG A 656 -36.61 36.76 -13.51
N ALA A 657 -35.33 36.73 -13.19
CA ALA A 657 -34.21 37.63 -13.55
C ALA A 657 -34.08 38.85 -12.66
N TRP A 658 -32.82 39.11 -12.29
CA TRP A 658 -32.22 40.37 -11.79
C TRP A 658 -32.31 40.63 -10.27
N VAL A 659 -31.34 41.08 -9.56
CA VAL A 659 -30.09 41.84 -9.75
C VAL A 659 -29.65 42.32 -8.37
N THR A 660 -28.34 42.37 -8.18
CA THR A 660 -27.49 43.30 -7.41
C THR A 660 -27.38 43.28 -5.90
N ARG A 661 -26.13 43.10 -5.52
CA ARG A 661 -25.26 43.77 -4.53
C ARG A 661 -25.73 45.14 -4.02
N PRO A 662 -25.11 45.77 -3.00
CA PRO A 662 -23.89 45.48 -2.27
C PRO A 662 -23.88 45.92 -0.77
N ALA A 663 -22.69 45.68 -0.17
CA ALA A 663 -21.94 46.50 0.79
C ALA A 663 -22.43 46.60 2.24
N GLN A 664 -21.73 46.05 3.13
CA GLN A 664 -20.67 46.69 3.98
C GLN A 664 -19.77 45.60 4.59
#